data_af12883e2dfe4b1e2fc7a5fee3420a7d
#
_entry.id   af12883e2dfe4b1e2fc7a5fee3420a7d
#
_cell.length_a   1.000
_cell.length_b   1.000
_cell.length_c   1.000
_cell.angle_alpha   90.00
_cell.angle_beta   90.00
_cell.angle_gamma   90.00
#
_symmetry.space_group_name_H-M   'P 1'
#
loop_
_entity.id
_entity.type
_entity.pdbx_description
1 polymer ?
#
loop_
_entity_poly.entity_id
_entity_poly.type
_entity_poly.pdbx_seq_one_letter_code
_entity_poly.pdbx_strand_id
1 'polypeptide(L)'
;MHPSLLQDSVRGCPKEIPHNEKLLSLKYESLDYDNSENQLFLEEERRMSFLGFKCLEISRWVICGLIGFLTGLIACCIDIAVENLAGVKYYVVKQNIEKFTEVGGLSISLILWAVLNSAFVMLGAVIVAFFEPGAAGSGIPQIKCYLNGVKIPRVVRLKTLVVKVCGVICSVAGGLAVGKEGPMIHSGAVVAAGVSQGRSTSLKKDFKVGGYCGVLFSLEEGASFWNQMLTWRIFFASMISTFTLNFFLSIYNNKPGDLSSPGLINFGRFESDVSVCLLLSSPKPCGLLGALFNILNYWLTIFRIRYVHRPCLQVMEAMLVAAVTATVSFAMIYFSNDCQPLGPDQSEDYPLQLFCADGEYNSMATAFFNTPERSVRSLFHNPPGRLFYNPLTLSLFTLTYFFLACWTYGLTVSAGVFIPSLLIGAHRTLARLVSIMFVCRSLSQVWAVPGKYAFNGSCRGIVRMTLSLTVIMVEATGNVTYGLPIMLVLLTAKIVGDYFVEGLYDIHIKLQSVPFLHLEAPATSHWLTAREVMGAPVTCFNRIEKVGTIVDVLSNTSTNHNLGKICGLILRSQLIVLLKHKVRELARSRLTQRKLQLKDFRDAYPRFPPIQSIHVSQDERECMMDLTEFMNPTPYTVPQETSLPRVFKLFRALGLRHLVVVDSENRVVGLVTRKDLARYHLGKHGLEEMQLAQT
;
A
#
# COMPACT_ATOMS: atom_id res chain seq x y z
N MET A 1 49.68 17.78 24.43
CA MET A 1 48.24 17.43 24.55
C MET A 1 48.12 15.91 24.47
N HIS A 2 47.76 15.28 25.57
CA HIS A 2 47.80 13.82 25.75
C HIS A 2 46.71 13.11 24.92
N PRO A 3 47.02 11.99 24.25
CA PRO A 3 46.04 11.21 23.47
C PRO A 3 45.03 10.43 24.31
N SER A 4 45.11 10.47 25.63
CA SER A 4 44.29 9.70 26.54
C SER A 4 42.86 10.29 26.78
N LEU A 5 42.62 11.55 26.40
CA LEU A 5 41.31 12.19 26.62
C LEU A 5 40.30 12.00 25.48
N LEU A 6 40.72 11.43 24.36
CA LEU A 6 39.84 11.13 23.22
C LEU A 6 39.26 9.70 23.24
N GLN A 7 39.79 8.83 24.12
CA GLN A 7 39.37 7.42 24.17
C GLN A 7 38.21 7.16 25.12
N ASP A 8 37.95 8.04 26.09
CA ASP A 8 36.86 7.85 27.08
C ASP A 8 35.52 8.44 26.67
N SER A 9 35.47 9.28 25.62
CA SER A 9 34.19 9.83 25.14
C SER A 9 33.42 8.92 24.13
N VAL A 10 34.03 7.82 23.68
CA VAL A 10 33.49 6.91 22.66
C VAL A 10 32.88 5.64 23.27
N ARG A 11 33.12 5.38 24.55
CA ARG A 11 32.43 4.30 25.29
C ARG A 11 31.18 4.83 26.01
N GLY A 12 30.31 5.48 25.27
CA GLY A 12 28.92 5.55 25.70
C GLY A 12 28.37 4.12 25.68
N CYS A 13 27.99 3.59 26.85
CA CYS A 13 27.21 2.36 26.99
C CYS A 13 26.18 2.29 25.85
N PRO A 14 26.04 1.18 25.13
CA PRO A 14 24.94 0.99 24.21
C PRO A 14 23.66 1.22 25.03
N LYS A 15 22.99 2.37 24.82
CA LYS A 15 21.72 2.64 25.46
C LYS A 15 20.82 1.47 25.08
N GLU A 16 20.45 0.67 26.04
CA GLU A 16 19.50 -0.43 25.83
C GLU A 16 18.30 0.15 25.11
N ILE A 17 18.08 -0.31 23.90
CA ILE A 17 16.91 0.08 23.12
C ILE A 17 15.72 -0.52 23.83
N PRO A 18 14.73 0.28 24.26
CA PRO A 18 13.61 -0.21 25.02
C PRO A 18 12.92 -1.36 24.29
N HIS A 19 12.60 -2.40 25.05
CA HIS A 19 11.96 -3.61 24.54
C HIS A 19 10.58 -3.27 24.03
N ASN A 20 10.37 -3.36 22.72
CA ASN A 20 9.07 -3.14 22.09
C ASN A 20 8.39 -4.49 21.83
N GLU A 21 7.50 -4.88 22.71
CA GLU A 21 6.74 -6.14 22.62
C GLU A 21 5.89 -6.22 21.36
N LYS A 22 5.35 -5.10 20.84
CA LYS A 22 4.57 -5.06 19.61
C LYS A 22 5.41 -5.42 18.39
N LEU A 23 6.66 -4.96 18.34
CA LEU A 23 7.58 -5.27 17.25
C LEU A 23 8.03 -6.75 17.26
N LEU A 24 8.21 -7.31 18.44
CA LEU A 24 8.54 -8.72 18.66
C LEU A 24 7.33 -9.65 18.58
N SER A 25 6.13 -9.09 18.48
CA SER A 25 4.89 -9.85 18.39
C SER A 25 4.94 -10.94 17.32
N LEU A 26 4.43 -12.12 17.65
CA LEU A 26 4.25 -13.24 16.71
C LEU A 26 3.21 -12.96 15.61
N LYS A 27 2.49 -11.84 15.70
CA LYS A 27 1.50 -11.41 14.72
C LYS A 27 2.13 -11.22 13.32
N TYR A 28 3.36 -10.73 13.26
CA TYR A 28 4.08 -10.51 12.01
C TYR A 28 5.11 -11.61 11.77
N GLU A 29 4.99 -12.30 10.65
CA GLU A 29 5.91 -13.35 10.22
C GLU A 29 6.74 -12.86 9.05
N SER A 30 8.05 -13.14 9.03
CA SER A 30 8.91 -12.86 7.89
C SER A 30 8.70 -13.90 6.80
N LEU A 31 8.52 -13.44 5.56
CA LEU A 31 8.55 -14.28 4.38
C LEU A 31 10.01 -14.59 4.00
N ASP A 32 10.23 -15.75 3.43
CA ASP A 32 11.51 -16.18 2.89
C ASP A 32 11.40 -16.22 1.38
N TYR A 33 12.18 -15.41 0.69
CA TYR A 33 12.21 -15.37 -0.77
C TYR A 33 13.28 -16.30 -1.35
N ASP A 34 14.20 -16.74 -0.51
CA ASP A 34 15.18 -17.75 -0.89
C ASP A 34 14.61 -19.16 -0.68
N ASN A 35 14.89 -20.06 -1.61
CA ASN A 35 14.42 -21.45 -1.50
C ASN A 35 15.31 -22.21 -0.54
N SER A 36 14.71 -22.88 0.42
CA SER A 36 15.42 -23.84 1.25
C SER A 36 15.76 -25.07 0.40
N GLU A 37 17.02 -25.23 0.03
CA GLU A 37 17.54 -26.36 -0.75
C GLU A 37 17.73 -27.57 0.14
N ASN A 38 16.63 -28.19 0.60
CA ASN A 38 16.71 -29.45 1.30
C ASN A 38 16.77 -30.62 0.31
N GLN A 39 17.14 -31.79 0.81
CA GLN A 39 17.30 -33.01 -0.02
C GLN A 39 16.00 -33.37 -0.76
N LEU A 40 14.85 -33.18 -0.15
CA LEU A 40 13.55 -33.43 -0.78
C LEU A 40 13.29 -32.50 -1.99
N PHE A 41 13.68 -31.24 -1.88
CA PHE A 41 13.55 -30.28 -2.97
C PHE A 41 14.43 -30.68 -4.16
N LEU A 42 15.70 -31.04 -3.89
CA LEU A 42 16.63 -31.44 -4.92
C LEU A 42 16.18 -32.76 -5.61
N GLU A 43 15.62 -33.73 -4.86
CA GLU A 43 15.05 -34.94 -5.43
C GLU A 43 13.84 -34.65 -6.34
N GLU A 44 12.95 -33.74 -5.95
CA GLU A 44 11.80 -33.34 -6.78
C GLU A 44 12.27 -32.63 -8.05
N GLU A 45 13.25 -31.74 -7.95
CA GLU A 45 13.84 -31.06 -9.10
C GLU A 45 14.51 -32.00 -10.09
N ARG A 46 15.28 -32.98 -9.60
CA ARG A 46 15.91 -34.01 -10.44
C ARG A 46 14.90 -34.92 -11.16
N ARG A 47 13.71 -35.10 -10.57
CA ARG A 47 12.63 -35.91 -11.18
C ARG A 47 11.87 -35.16 -12.28
N MET A 48 11.99 -33.84 -12.34
CA MET A 48 11.30 -33.04 -13.35
C MET A 48 11.95 -33.25 -14.72
N SER A 49 11.12 -33.63 -15.72
CA SER A 49 11.53 -33.70 -17.10
C SER A 49 11.63 -32.32 -17.74
N PHE A 50 12.36 -32.18 -18.83
CA PHE A 50 12.44 -30.94 -19.61
C PHE A 50 11.05 -30.39 -20.02
N LEU A 51 10.13 -31.28 -20.40
CA LEU A 51 8.73 -30.90 -20.69
C LEU A 51 8.01 -30.37 -19.43
N GLY A 52 8.32 -30.94 -18.26
CA GLY A 52 7.80 -30.47 -16.98
C GLY A 52 8.22 -29.03 -16.67
N PHE A 53 9.48 -28.69 -16.92
CA PHE A 53 9.97 -27.30 -16.75
C PHE A 53 9.29 -26.31 -17.71
N LYS A 54 9.14 -26.68 -19.00
CA LYS A 54 8.41 -25.85 -19.98
C LYS A 54 6.95 -25.67 -19.60
N CYS A 55 6.27 -26.74 -19.19
CA CYS A 55 4.88 -26.66 -18.74
C CYS A 55 4.72 -25.77 -17.49
N LEU A 56 5.69 -25.84 -16.57
CA LEU A 56 5.73 -24.95 -15.40
C LEU A 56 5.85 -23.49 -15.80
N GLU A 57 6.72 -23.17 -16.76
CA GLU A 57 6.93 -21.80 -17.24
C GLU A 57 5.69 -21.25 -17.95
N ILE A 58 5.07 -22.06 -18.83
CA ILE A 58 3.80 -21.69 -19.49
C ILE A 58 2.70 -21.46 -18.46
N SER A 59 2.60 -22.32 -17.45
CA SER A 59 1.62 -22.17 -16.36
C SER A 59 1.79 -20.84 -15.62
N ARG A 60 3.02 -20.38 -15.42
CA ARG A 60 3.31 -19.07 -14.81
C ARG A 60 2.76 -17.91 -15.65
N TRP A 61 2.94 -17.95 -16.98
CA TRP A 61 2.39 -16.93 -17.88
C TRP A 61 0.86 -16.95 -17.92
N VAL A 62 0.25 -18.14 -17.96
CA VAL A 62 -1.22 -18.29 -17.90
C VAL A 62 -1.80 -17.71 -16.60
N ILE A 63 -1.15 -17.98 -15.47
CA ILE A 63 -1.55 -17.42 -14.17
C ILE A 63 -1.44 -15.89 -14.18
N CYS A 64 -0.36 -15.33 -14.75
CA CYS A 64 -0.21 -13.89 -14.87
C CYS A 64 -1.32 -13.27 -15.75
N GLY A 65 -1.66 -13.91 -16.86
CA GLY A 65 -2.78 -13.50 -17.69
C GLY A 65 -4.12 -13.54 -16.95
N LEU A 66 -4.38 -14.59 -16.19
CA LEU A 66 -5.60 -14.73 -15.40
C LEU A 66 -5.68 -13.65 -14.30
N ILE A 67 -4.58 -13.32 -13.63
CA ILE A 67 -4.52 -12.24 -12.64
C ILE A 67 -4.84 -10.91 -13.32
N GLY A 68 -4.23 -10.61 -14.48
CA GLY A 68 -4.52 -9.40 -15.25
C GLY A 68 -5.99 -9.28 -15.64
N PHE A 69 -6.58 -10.35 -16.13
CA PHE A 69 -7.99 -10.40 -16.50
C PHE A 69 -8.92 -10.14 -15.30
N LEU A 70 -8.71 -10.83 -14.18
CA LEU A 70 -9.54 -10.67 -12.97
C LEU A 70 -9.40 -9.28 -12.35
N THR A 71 -8.20 -8.70 -12.34
CA THR A 71 -7.98 -7.34 -11.83
C THR A 71 -8.67 -6.30 -12.70
N GLY A 72 -8.61 -6.45 -14.03
CA GLY A 72 -9.33 -5.60 -14.97
C GLY A 72 -10.86 -5.65 -14.79
N LEU A 73 -11.42 -6.84 -14.57
CA LEU A 73 -12.86 -7.01 -14.27
C LEU A 73 -13.27 -6.32 -12.98
N ILE A 74 -12.48 -6.47 -11.90
CA ILE A 74 -12.77 -5.82 -10.61
C ILE A 74 -12.73 -4.30 -10.76
N ALA A 75 -11.73 -3.75 -11.48
CA ALA A 75 -11.65 -2.34 -11.74
C ALA A 75 -12.87 -1.82 -12.51
N CYS A 76 -13.27 -2.51 -13.57
CA CYS A 76 -14.48 -2.21 -14.35
C CYS A 76 -15.74 -2.22 -13.48
N CYS A 77 -15.91 -3.23 -12.63
CA CYS A 77 -17.05 -3.31 -11.71
C CYS A 77 -17.09 -2.12 -10.72
N ILE A 78 -15.94 -1.72 -10.19
CA ILE A 78 -15.84 -0.56 -9.29
C ILE A 78 -16.24 0.72 -10.03
N ASP A 79 -15.70 0.93 -11.24
CA ASP A 79 -15.96 2.14 -12.03
C ASP A 79 -17.43 2.29 -12.37
N ILE A 80 -18.03 1.25 -12.94
CA ILE A 80 -19.46 1.24 -13.30
C ILE A 80 -20.36 1.42 -12.05
N ALA A 81 -20.06 0.74 -10.96
CA ALA A 81 -20.84 0.85 -9.73
C ALA A 81 -20.75 2.24 -9.10
N VAL A 82 -19.56 2.83 -9.04
CA VAL A 82 -19.36 4.19 -8.52
C VAL A 82 -20.11 5.21 -9.39
N GLU A 83 -19.98 5.12 -10.71
CA GLU A 83 -20.61 6.06 -11.63
C GLU A 83 -22.13 6.00 -11.53
N ASN A 84 -22.72 4.81 -11.52
CA ASN A 84 -24.17 4.65 -11.41
C ASN A 84 -24.71 5.13 -10.05
N LEU A 85 -24.10 4.70 -8.93
CA LEU A 85 -24.57 5.08 -7.59
C LEU A 85 -24.40 6.59 -7.32
N ALA A 86 -23.27 7.16 -7.72
CA ALA A 86 -23.06 8.60 -7.62
C ALA A 86 -24.01 9.37 -8.53
N GLY A 87 -24.24 8.89 -9.76
CA GLY A 87 -25.19 9.48 -10.71
C GLY A 87 -26.61 9.55 -10.17
N VAL A 88 -27.13 8.43 -9.64
CA VAL A 88 -28.45 8.38 -9.00
C VAL A 88 -28.54 9.36 -7.81
N LYS A 89 -27.53 9.36 -6.93
CA LYS A 89 -27.48 10.29 -5.80
C LYS A 89 -27.55 11.75 -6.23
N TYR A 90 -26.68 12.14 -7.16
CA TYR A 90 -26.62 13.54 -7.61
C TYR A 90 -27.89 13.94 -8.37
N TYR A 91 -28.48 13.05 -9.15
CA TYR A 91 -29.76 13.28 -9.81
C TYR A 91 -30.88 13.58 -8.81
N VAL A 92 -31.03 12.73 -7.77
CA VAL A 92 -32.04 12.93 -6.72
C VAL A 92 -31.83 14.22 -5.96
N VAL A 93 -30.57 14.55 -5.59
CA VAL A 93 -30.28 15.80 -4.87
C VAL A 93 -30.51 17.03 -5.74
N LYS A 94 -30.12 16.98 -7.04
CA LYS A 94 -30.35 18.07 -7.99
C LYS A 94 -31.85 18.39 -8.15
N GLN A 95 -32.69 17.38 -8.41
CA GLN A 95 -34.14 17.58 -8.52
C GLN A 95 -34.76 18.19 -7.25
N ASN A 96 -34.29 17.76 -6.06
CA ASN A 96 -34.79 18.33 -4.82
C ASN A 96 -34.32 19.77 -4.60
N ILE A 97 -33.06 20.12 -4.96
CA ILE A 97 -32.56 21.48 -4.89
C ILE A 97 -33.41 22.40 -5.80
N GLU A 98 -33.62 22.03 -7.05
CA GLU A 98 -34.43 22.79 -8.01
C GLU A 98 -35.87 23.02 -7.48
N LYS A 99 -36.53 21.96 -7.04
CA LYS A 99 -37.87 22.01 -6.49
C LYS A 99 -38.03 22.90 -5.24
N PHE A 100 -37.05 22.81 -4.29
CA PHE A 100 -37.10 23.59 -3.05
C PHE A 100 -36.50 24.98 -3.14
N THR A 101 -35.76 25.31 -4.20
CA THR A 101 -35.32 26.68 -4.49
C THR A 101 -36.54 27.57 -4.76
N GLU A 102 -37.55 27.06 -5.47
CA GLU A 102 -38.79 27.81 -5.76
C GLU A 102 -39.70 27.93 -4.53
N VAL A 103 -39.76 26.93 -3.65
CA VAL A 103 -40.65 26.84 -2.50
C VAL A 103 -40.07 27.37 -1.20
N GLY A 104 -38.78 27.73 -1.15
CA GLY A 104 -38.12 28.30 0.04
C GLY A 104 -37.68 27.29 1.08
N GLY A 105 -37.58 26.03 0.74
CA GLY A 105 -37.22 24.92 1.67
C GLY A 105 -35.79 24.38 1.52
N LEU A 106 -34.78 25.21 1.29
CA LEU A 106 -33.39 24.79 1.02
C LEU A 106 -32.76 23.92 2.11
N SER A 107 -33.17 24.08 3.36
CA SER A 107 -32.72 23.26 4.50
C SER A 107 -33.02 21.78 4.31
N ILE A 108 -34.15 21.46 3.64
CA ILE A 108 -34.56 20.07 3.39
C ILE A 108 -33.60 19.41 2.40
N SER A 109 -33.16 20.12 1.35
CA SER A 109 -32.21 19.64 0.36
C SER A 109 -30.83 19.38 0.99
N LEU A 110 -30.39 20.25 1.91
CA LEU A 110 -29.16 20.04 2.70
C LEU A 110 -29.24 18.78 3.55
N ILE A 111 -30.34 18.62 4.30
CA ILE A 111 -30.55 17.45 5.16
C ILE A 111 -30.59 16.17 4.32
N LEU A 112 -31.30 16.19 3.19
CA LEU A 112 -31.37 15.04 2.28
C LEU A 112 -29.98 14.65 1.76
N TRP A 113 -29.17 15.64 1.33
CA TRP A 113 -27.83 15.36 0.85
C TRP A 113 -26.91 14.79 1.95
N ALA A 114 -26.97 15.37 3.14
CA ALA A 114 -26.19 14.91 4.30
C ALA A 114 -26.62 13.48 4.72
N VAL A 115 -27.92 13.19 4.73
CA VAL A 115 -28.45 11.86 5.08
C VAL A 115 -28.04 10.81 4.03
N LEU A 116 -28.17 11.11 2.74
CA LEU A 116 -27.75 10.18 1.67
C LEU A 116 -26.26 9.87 1.73
N ASN A 117 -25.42 10.89 1.88
CA ASN A 117 -23.97 10.71 2.04
C ASN A 117 -23.66 9.85 3.28
N SER A 118 -24.24 10.17 4.42
CA SER A 118 -24.05 9.43 5.67
C SER A 118 -24.52 7.99 5.56
N ALA A 119 -25.63 7.73 4.86
CA ALA A 119 -26.16 6.37 4.67
C ALA A 119 -25.21 5.50 3.84
N PHE A 120 -24.70 5.99 2.72
CA PHE A 120 -23.71 5.26 1.92
C PHE A 120 -22.42 5.00 2.72
N VAL A 121 -21.90 6.03 3.39
CA VAL A 121 -20.66 5.89 4.19
C VAL A 121 -20.90 4.96 5.39
N MET A 122 -22.05 5.01 6.04
CA MET A 122 -22.41 4.10 7.12
C MET A 122 -22.38 2.65 6.64
N LEU A 123 -23.00 2.36 5.50
CA LEU A 123 -22.98 1.01 4.93
C LEU A 123 -21.55 0.53 4.69
N GLY A 124 -20.69 1.36 4.07
CA GLY A 124 -19.29 1.05 3.84
C GLY A 124 -18.50 0.85 5.12
N ALA A 125 -18.68 1.74 6.11
CA ALA A 125 -18.00 1.67 7.39
C ALA A 125 -18.41 0.45 8.23
N VAL A 126 -19.69 0.09 8.24
CA VAL A 126 -20.20 -1.13 8.91
C VAL A 126 -19.60 -2.38 8.29
N ILE A 127 -19.60 -2.48 6.97
CA ILE A 127 -18.98 -3.62 6.28
C ILE A 127 -17.48 -3.74 6.65
N VAL A 128 -16.73 -2.63 6.66
CA VAL A 128 -15.31 -2.64 7.02
C VAL A 128 -15.10 -2.93 8.50
N ALA A 129 -15.79 -2.24 9.41
CA ALA A 129 -15.55 -2.32 10.85
C ALA A 129 -15.91 -3.70 11.44
N PHE A 130 -17.02 -4.30 11.01
CA PHE A 130 -17.53 -5.53 11.61
C PHE A 130 -17.11 -6.81 10.86
N PHE A 131 -16.98 -6.77 9.54
CA PHE A 131 -16.62 -7.96 8.79
C PHE A 131 -15.12 -8.16 8.65
N GLU A 132 -14.36 -7.15 8.23
CA GLU A 132 -12.90 -7.29 8.03
C GLU A 132 -12.18 -5.94 8.23
N PRO A 133 -11.73 -5.63 9.46
CA PRO A 133 -11.02 -4.38 9.75
C PRO A 133 -9.72 -4.18 8.95
N GLY A 134 -9.13 -5.27 8.44
CA GLY A 134 -7.96 -5.22 7.54
C GLY A 134 -8.23 -4.55 6.19
N ALA A 135 -9.50 -4.35 5.82
CA ALA A 135 -9.90 -3.65 4.60
C ALA A 135 -9.94 -2.12 4.76
N ALA A 136 -9.74 -1.56 5.96
CA ALA A 136 -9.71 -0.13 6.19
C ALA A 136 -8.56 0.58 5.45
N GLY A 137 -8.75 1.86 5.13
CA GLY A 137 -7.76 2.74 4.50
C GLY A 137 -7.42 2.36 3.05
N SER A 138 -6.31 2.87 2.53
CA SER A 138 -5.86 2.63 1.15
C SER A 138 -5.35 1.20 0.91
N GLY A 139 -4.77 0.57 1.94
CA GLY A 139 -4.12 -0.73 1.82
C GLY A 139 -2.69 -0.68 1.26
N ILE A 140 -2.26 0.45 0.73
CA ILE A 140 -0.89 0.62 0.20
C ILE A 140 0.18 0.35 1.26
N PRO A 141 0.10 0.87 2.50
CA PRO A 141 1.08 0.55 3.55
C PRO A 141 1.21 -0.94 3.82
N GLN A 142 0.08 -1.67 3.85
CA GLN A 142 0.08 -3.11 4.06
C GLN A 142 0.73 -3.88 2.91
N ILE A 143 0.44 -3.49 1.67
CA ILE A 143 1.06 -4.10 0.48
C ILE A 143 2.56 -3.77 0.41
N LYS A 144 2.96 -2.54 0.75
CA LYS A 144 4.36 -2.14 0.87
C LYS A 144 5.11 -3.06 1.85
N CYS A 145 4.53 -3.33 3.02
CA CYS A 145 5.09 -4.26 3.99
C CYS A 145 5.14 -5.70 3.45
N TYR A 146 4.09 -6.15 2.76
CA TYR A 146 4.04 -7.48 2.17
C TYR A 146 5.12 -7.69 1.08
N LEU A 147 5.32 -6.71 0.20
CA LEU A 147 6.38 -6.72 -0.81
C LEU A 147 7.79 -6.67 -0.19
N ASN A 148 7.92 -6.04 0.96
CA ASN A 148 9.16 -6.03 1.75
C ASN A 148 9.43 -7.36 2.46
N GLY A 149 8.51 -8.31 2.43
CA GLY A 149 8.66 -9.65 3.02
C GLY A 149 8.06 -9.79 4.42
N VAL A 150 7.14 -8.92 4.81
CA VAL A 150 6.42 -9.06 6.09
C VAL A 150 5.01 -9.57 5.83
N LYS A 151 4.70 -10.76 6.33
CA LYS A 151 3.35 -11.34 6.27
C LYS A 151 2.47 -10.72 7.34
N ILE A 152 1.50 -9.91 6.91
CA ILE A 152 0.49 -9.35 7.79
C ILE A 152 -0.74 -10.26 7.76
N PRO A 153 -1.27 -10.70 8.93
CA PRO A 153 -2.43 -11.59 8.97
C PRO A 153 -3.68 -10.89 8.40
N ARG A 154 -4.51 -11.64 7.69
CA ARG A 154 -5.82 -11.22 7.12
C ARG A 154 -5.79 -10.18 6.01
N VAL A 155 -4.66 -9.66 5.58
CA VAL A 155 -4.58 -8.66 4.50
C VAL A 155 -4.90 -9.28 3.14
N VAL A 156 -4.42 -10.50 2.89
CA VAL A 156 -4.54 -11.18 1.60
C VAL A 156 -5.57 -12.31 1.68
N ARG A 157 -6.88 -11.96 1.74
CA ARG A 157 -7.99 -12.93 1.78
C ARG A 157 -9.10 -12.50 0.83
N LEU A 158 -9.84 -13.46 0.28
CA LEU A 158 -11.00 -13.17 -0.56
C LEU A 158 -12.06 -12.33 0.18
N LYS A 159 -12.26 -12.59 1.47
CA LYS A 159 -13.15 -11.77 2.32
C LYS A 159 -12.72 -10.30 2.36
N THR A 160 -11.41 -10.05 2.50
CA THR A 160 -10.85 -8.71 2.49
C THR A 160 -11.05 -8.03 1.13
N LEU A 161 -10.93 -8.77 0.02
CA LEU A 161 -11.18 -8.27 -1.33
C LEU A 161 -12.62 -7.77 -1.47
N VAL A 162 -13.60 -8.60 -1.14
CA VAL A 162 -15.03 -8.24 -1.27
C VAL A 162 -15.35 -7.02 -0.41
N VAL A 163 -14.94 -7.03 0.86
CA VAL A 163 -15.16 -5.90 1.79
C VAL A 163 -14.46 -4.63 1.28
N LYS A 164 -13.27 -4.74 0.68
CA LYS A 164 -12.53 -3.62 0.11
C LYS A 164 -13.26 -3.01 -1.09
N VAL A 165 -13.72 -3.83 -2.02
CA VAL A 165 -14.46 -3.40 -3.21
C VAL A 165 -15.78 -2.73 -2.82
N CYS A 166 -16.61 -3.38 -1.99
CA CYS A 166 -17.86 -2.78 -1.52
C CYS A 166 -17.62 -1.50 -0.71
N GLY A 167 -16.59 -1.49 0.15
CA GLY A 167 -16.23 -0.34 0.96
C GLY A 167 -15.81 0.87 0.13
N VAL A 168 -15.03 0.70 -0.94
CA VAL A 168 -14.61 1.82 -1.80
C VAL A 168 -15.78 2.36 -2.63
N ILE A 169 -16.65 1.49 -3.15
CA ILE A 169 -17.85 1.91 -3.87
C ILE A 169 -18.72 2.79 -2.96
N CYS A 170 -18.99 2.35 -1.74
CA CYS A 170 -19.79 3.12 -0.78
C CYS A 170 -19.12 4.43 -0.35
N SER A 171 -17.81 4.45 -0.14
CA SER A 171 -17.10 5.67 0.31
C SER A 171 -17.02 6.74 -0.77
N VAL A 172 -16.78 6.36 -2.03
CA VAL A 172 -16.75 7.30 -3.16
C VAL A 172 -18.15 7.77 -3.51
N ALA A 173 -19.14 6.86 -3.62
CA ALA A 173 -20.54 7.22 -3.85
C ALA A 173 -21.11 8.08 -2.72
N GLY A 174 -20.68 7.87 -1.47
CA GLY A 174 -21.00 8.70 -0.31
C GLY A 174 -20.41 10.11 -0.33
N GLY A 175 -19.61 10.48 -1.35
CA GLY A 175 -19.10 11.84 -1.52
C GLY A 175 -17.99 12.23 -0.53
N LEU A 176 -17.29 11.28 0.08
CA LEU A 176 -16.10 11.56 0.86
C LEU A 176 -14.96 12.05 -0.04
N ALA A 177 -14.05 12.83 0.52
CA ALA A 177 -12.83 13.27 -0.16
C ALA A 177 -11.81 12.13 -0.27
N VAL A 178 -12.11 11.12 -1.11
CA VAL A 178 -11.34 9.87 -1.28
C VAL A 178 -11.24 9.49 -2.75
N GLY A 179 -10.22 8.65 -3.07
CA GLY A 179 -10.05 8.04 -4.38
C GLY A 179 -10.14 6.50 -4.32
N LYS A 180 -10.23 5.86 -5.47
CA LYS A 180 -10.34 4.40 -5.62
C LYS A 180 -8.99 3.71 -5.86
N GLU A 181 -7.93 4.43 -6.27
CA GLU A 181 -6.66 3.88 -6.77
C GLU A 181 -5.95 3.02 -5.70
N GLY A 182 -5.84 3.51 -4.46
CA GLY A 182 -5.24 2.75 -3.36
C GLY A 182 -5.92 1.41 -3.12
N PRO A 183 -7.23 1.39 -2.89
CA PRO A 183 -8.01 0.16 -2.80
C PRO A 183 -7.90 -0.77 -4.01
N MET A 184 -7.79 -0.25 -5.24
CA MET A 184 -7.57 -1.05 -6.44
C MET A 184 -6.22 -1.77 -6.42
N ILE A 185 -5.13 -1.10 -6.02
CA ILE A 185 -3.81 -1.70 -5.85
C ILE A 185 -3.87 -2.85 -4.85
N HIS A 186 -4.53 -2.65 -3.71
CA HIS A 186 -4.72 -3.71 -2.72
C HIS A 186 -5.53 -4.87 -3.28
N SER A 187 -6.62 -4.60 -3.99
CA SER A 187 -7.46 -5.64 -4.61
C SER A 187 -6.67 -6.47 -5.62
N GLY A 188 -5.84 -5.85 -6.46
CA GLY A 188 -4.94 -6.53 -7.38
C GLY A 188 -3.94 -7.44 -6.68
N ALA A 189 -3.35 -6.98 -5.57
CA ALA A 189 -2.44 -7.80 -4.76
C ALA A 189 -3.13 -9.01 -4.12
N VAL A 190 -4.39 -8.85 -3.66
CA VAL A 190 -5.18 -9.98 -3.10
C VAL A 190 -5.52 -11.00 -4.18
N VAL A 191 -5.92 -10.55 -5.38
CA VAL A 191 -6.17 -11.45 -6.53
C VAL A 191 -4.92 -12.21 -6.90
N ALA A 192 -3.78 -11.51 -7.01
CA ALA A 192 -2.51 -12.12 -7.35
C ALA A 192 -2.11 -13.21 -6.34
N ALA A 193 -2.19 -12.91 -5.06
CA ALA A 193 -1.90 -13.88 -4.01
C ALA A 193 -2.93 -15.02 -3.94
N GLY A 194 -4.21 -14.73 -4.18
CA GLY A 194 -5.27 -15.74 -4.20
C GLY A 194 -5.11 -16.74 -5.33
N VAL A 195 -4.83 -16.27 -6.54
CA VAL A 195 -4.63 -17.12 -7.72
C VAL A 195 -3.32 -17.90 -7.64
N SER A 196 -2.23 -17.27 -7.14
CA SER A 196 -0.93 -17.92 -7.05
C SER A 196 -0.82 -18.92 -5.90
N GLN A 197 -1.52 -18.70 -4.77
CA GLN A 197 -1.49 -19.55 -3.57
C GLN A 197 -2.73 -20.42 -3.40
N GLY A 198 -3.57 -20.52 -4.45
CA GLY A 198 -4.86 -21.21 -4.40
C GLY A 198 -4.78 -22.66 -3.92
N ARG A 199 -5.76 -23.06 -3.10
CA ARG A 199 -5.94 -24.43 -2.59
C ARG A 199 -6.45 -25.44 -3.62
N SER A 200 -6.61 -25.06 -4.89
CA SER A 200 -7.11 -26.02 -5.88
C SER A 200 -6.08 -27.11 -6.11
N THR A 201 -6.53 -28.34 -6.10
CA THR A 201 -5.72 -29.55 -6.27
C THR A 201 -4.95 -29.59 -7.58
N SER A 202 -5.39 -28.86 -8.59
CA SER A 202 -4.77 -28.75 -9.92
C SER A 202 -3.72 -27.65 -10.06
N LEU A 203 -3.76 -26.60 -9.21
CA LEU A 203 -2.87 -25.43 -9.26
C LEU A 203 -1.89 -25.36 -8.08
N LYS A 204 -1.72 -26.46 -7.34
CA LYS A 204 -0.87 -26.59 -6.13
C LYS A 204 0.65 -26.46 -6.37
N LYS A 205 1.07 -25.81 -7.43
CA LYS A 205 2.48 -25.49 -7.63
C LYS A 205 2.76 -24.15 -7.00
N ASP A 206 3.71 -24.12 -6.05
CA ASP A 206 4.17 -22.90 -5.38
C ASP A 206 4.73 -21.92 -6.39
N PHE A 207 3.85 -21.09 -6.93
CA PHE A 207 4.26 -19.90 -7.64
C PHE A 207 4.44 -18.79 -6.60
N LYS A 208 5.68 -18.58 -6.17
CA LYS A 208 6.05 -17.35 -5.45
C LYS A 208 5.97 -16.20 -6.45
N VAL A 209 4.75 -15.77 -6.74
CA VAL A 209 4.50 -14.62 -7.58
C VAL A 209 4.36 -13.44 -6.63
N GLY A 210 5.36 -12.58 -6.64
CA GLY A 210 5.30 -11.31 -5.91
C GLY A 210 4.03 -10.55 -6.30
N GLY A 211 3.42 -9.87 -5.33
CA GLY A 211 2.16 -9.15 -5.55
C GLY A 211 2.24 -8.24 -6.76
N TYR A 212 1.33 -8.44 -7.71
CA TYR A 212 1.24 -7.66 -8.95
C TYR A 212 0.57 -6.31 -8.68
N CYS A 213 1.34 -5.34 -8.24
CA CYS A 213 0.88 -3.96 -8.03
C CYS A 213 1.46 -3.00 -9.08
N GLY A 214 1.51 -3.39 -10.34
CA GLY A 214 2.19 -2.64 -11.37
C GLY A 214 3.73 -2.67 -11.24
N VAL A 215 4.45 -2.70 -12.36
CA VAL A 215 5.91 -2.85 -12.38
C VAL A 215 6.60 -1.74 -11.58
N LEU A 216 6.25 -0.49 -11.87
CA LEU A 216 6.91 0.68 -11.30
C LEU A 216 6.60 0.88 -9.82
N PHE A 217 5.35 0.65 -9.40
CA PHE A 217 4.98 0.70 -7.99
C PHE A 217 5.75 -0.34 -7.17
N SER A 218 5.85 -1.57 -7.67
CA SER A 218 6.58 -2.64 -6.99
C SER A 218 8.08 -2.36 -6.92
N LEU A 219 8.68 -1.79 -7.97
CA LEU A 219 10.09 -1.39 -7.99
C LEU A 219 10.40 -0.25 -7.03
N GLU A 220 9.56 0.79 -7.00
CA GLU A 220 9.80 1.99 -6.22
C GLU A 220 9.48 1.79 -4.73
N GLU A 221 8.35 1.14 -4.42
CA GLU A 221 7.81 1.14 -3.06
C GLU A 221 8.21 -0.06 -2.21
N GLY A 222 8.88 -1.05 -2.75
CA GLY A 222 9.32 -1.99 -1.77
C GLY A 222 9.56 -3.42 -2.09
N ALA A 223 9.61 -3.81 -3.34
CA ALA A 223 10.07 -5.16 -3.62
C ALA A 223 11.53 -5.28 -3.18
N SER A 224 11.77 -5.95 -2.06
CA SER A 224 13.13 -6.22 -1.56
C SER A 224 13.86 -7.16 -2.50
N PHE A 225 13.12 -8.05 -3.14
CA PHE A 225 13.63 -9.05 -4.08
C PHE A 225 13.00 -8.85 -5.45
N TRP A 226 13.83 -8.63 -6.47
CA TRP A 226 13.38 -8.39 -7.84
C TRP A 226 14.18 -9.20 -8.85
N ASN A 227 13.47 -9.79 -9.82
CA ASN A 227 14.07 -10.56 -10.91
C ASN A 227 13.58 -9.99 -12.26
N GLN A 228 14.48 -9.91 -13.25
CA GLN A 228 14.17 -9.42 -14.59
C GLN A 228 12.97 -10.17 -15.25
N MET A 229 12.90 -11.48 -15.09
CA MET A 229 11.77 -12.27 -15.59
C MET A 229 10.43 -11.90 -14.95
N LEU A 230 10.47 -11.46 -13.68
CA LEU A 230 9.28 -10.97 -12.98
C LEU A 230 8.75 -9.68 -13.62
N THR A 231 9.64 -8.77 -14.05
CA THR A 231 9.28 -7.53 -14.75
C THR A 231 8.41 -7.82 -15.97
N TRP A 232 8.83 -8.73 -16.81
CA TRP A 232 8.09 -9.10 -18.03
C TRP A 232 6.73 -9.72 -17.74
N ARG A 233 6.64 -10.56 -16.73
CA ARG A 233 5.37 -11.17 -16.32
C ARG A 233 4.38 -10.15 -15.76
N ILE A 234 4.86 -9.20 -14.95
CA ILE A 234 4.00 -8.14 -14.40
C ILE A 234 3.56 -7.21 -15.54
N PHE A 235 4.45 -6.85 -16.46
CA PHE A 235 4.11 -6.06 -17.65
C PHE A 235 3.01 -6.73 -18.49
N PHE A 236 3.14 -8.03 -18.74
CA PHE A 236 2.13 -8.82 -19.44
C PHE A 236 0.77 -8.82 -18.72
N ALA A 237 0.78 -9.02 -17.40
CA ALA A 237 -0.45 -8.97 -16.60
C ALA A 237 -1.11 -7.58 -16.64
N SER A 238 -0.30 -6.51 -16.57
CA SER A 238 -0.78 -5.12 -16.68
C SER A 238 -1.41 -4.83 -18.04
N MET A 239 -0.78 -5.27 -19.13
CA MET A 239 -1.32 -5.12 -20.50
C MET A 239 -2.68 -5.81 -20.64
N ILE A 240 -2.83 -7.05 -20.14
CA ILE A 240 -4.11 -7.76 -20.17
C ILE A 240 -5.15 -7.04 -19.32
N SER A 241 -4.78 -6.52 -18.14
CA SER A 241 -5.69 -5.80 -17.25
C SER A 241 -6.24 -4.52 -17.93
N THR A 242 -5.37 -3.72 -18.53
CA THR A 242 -5.77 -2.51 -19.26
C THR A 242 -6.65 -2.82 -20.46
N PHE A 243 -6.30 -3.83 -21.23
CA PHE A 243 -7.12 -4.27 -22.35
C PHE A 243 -8.51 -4.73 -21.90
N THR A 244 -8.58 -5.54 -20.83
CA THR A 244 -9.84 -6.03 -20.26
C THR A 244 -10.70 -4.86 -19.79
N LEU A 245 -10.13 -3.91 -19.06
CA LEU A 245 -10.84 -2.73 -18.57
C LEU A 245 -11.43 -1.92 -19.72
N ASN A 246 -10.61 -1.56 -20.72
CA ASN A 246 -11.04 -0.76 -21.85
C ASN A 246 -12.10 -1.49 -22.69
N PHE A 247 -11.96 -2.79 -22.89
CA PHE A 247 -12.92 -3.61 -23.62
C PHE A 247 -14.31 -3.60 -22.97
N PHE A 248 -14.39 -3.87 -21.66
CA PHE A 248 -15.69 -3.89 -20.97
C PHE A 248 -16.32 -2.49 -20.82
N LEU A 249 -15.51 -1.45 -20.59
CA LEU A 249 -16.00 -0.06 -20.56
C LEU A 249 -16.50 0.40 -21.93
N SER A 250 -15.84 0.01 -23.02
CA SER A 250 -16.26 0.31 -24.38
C SER A 250 -17.60 -0.33 -24.72
N ILE A 251 -17.83 -1.58 -24.29
CA ILE A 251 -19.13 -2.26 -24.42
C ILE A 251 -20.20 -1.54 -23.60
N TYR A 252 -19.89 -1.20 -22.34
CA TYR A 252 -20.82 -0.50 -21.46
C TYR A 252 -21.25 0.86 -22.03
N ASN A 253 -20.33 1.60 -22.65
CA ASN A 253 -20.59 2.90 -23.25
C ASN A 253 -21.20 2.80 -24.68
N ASN A 254 -21.55 1.61 -25.16
CA ASN A 254 -22.10 1.36 -26.52
C ASN A 254 -21.18 1.86 -27.66
N LYS A 255 -19.86 1.90 -27.45
CA LYS A 255 -18.84 2.27 -28.46
C LYS A 255 -17.81 1.16 -28.62
N PRO A 256 -18.15 -0.03 -29.16
CA PRO A 256 -17.27 -1.20 -29.15
C PRO A 256 -15.99 -1.06 -30.00
N GLY A 257 -15.90 -0.04 -30.85
CA GLY A 257 -14.70 0.25 -31.66
C GLY A 257 -13.67 1.13 -30.99
N ASP A 258 -13.99 1.76 -29.86
CA ASP A 258 -13.14 2.72 -29.19
C ASP A 258 -12.39 2.05 -28.02
N LEU A 259 -11.36 1.28 -28.38
CA LEU A 259 -10.52 0.54 -27.42
C LEU A 259 -9.39 1.40 -26.83
N SER A 260 -9.16 2.61 -27.37
CA SER A 260 -8.15 3.53 -26.86
C SER A 260 -8.80 4.61 -26.01
N SER A 261 -8.47 4.66 -24.74
CA SER A 261 -8.83 5.81 -23.90
C SER A 261 -7.88 6.97 -24.20
N PRO A 262 -8.38 8.18 -24.54
CA PRO A 262 -7.52 9.34 -24.79
C PRO A 262 -6.83 9.86 -23.52
N GLY A 263 -6.89 9.13 -22.42
CA GLY A 263 -6.40 9.54 -21.11
C GLY A 263 -7.43 10.38 -20.33
N LEU A 264 -7.20 10.50 -19.02
CA LEU A 264 -8.07 11.26 -18.11
C LEU A 264 -8.01 12.77 -18.42
N ILE A 265 -6.89 13.24 -18.95
CA ILE A 265 -6.55 14.65 -19.12
C ILE A 265 -5.95 14.89 -20.49
N ASN A 266 -6.62 15.64 -21.36
CA ASN A 266 -6.10 16.06 -22.65
C ASN A 266 -5.57 17.51 -22.55
N PHE A 267 -4.26 17.71 -22.61
CA PHE A 267 -3.65 19.03 -22.54
C PHE A 267 -3.56 19.76 -23.89
N GLY A 268 -3.99 19.15 -24.99
CA GLY A 268 -3.79 19.69 -26.33
C GLY A 268 -2.31 19.68 -26.77
N ARG A 269 -2.05 20.15 -28.00
CA ARG A 269 -0.68 20.42 -28.47
C ARG A 269 -0.29 21.84 -28.03
N PHE A 270 0.63 21.95 -27.08
CA PHE A 270 1.25 23.22 -26.73
C PHE A 270 2.71 23.21 -27.17
N GLU A 271 3.05 24.11 -28.09
CA GLU A 271 4.42 24.54 -28.30
C GLU A 271 4.75 25.56 -27.21
N SER A 272 5.62 25.25 -26.28
CA SER A 272 5.99 26.21 -25.25
C SER A 272 7.42 26.05 -24.79
N ASP A 273 8.17 27.11 -24.89
CA ASP A 273 9.43 27.31 -24.19
C ASP A 273 9.15 27.50 -22.70
N VAL A 274 9.15 26.37 -21.98
CA VAL A 274 8.92 26.38 -20.54
C VAL A 274 10.20 26.80 -19.84
N SER A 275 10.18 27.98 -19.22
CA SER A 275 11.30 28.44 -18.40
C SER A 275 11.48 27.52 -17.18
N VAL A 276 12.62 26.80 -17.14
CA VAL A 276 12.99 25.84 -16.08
C VAL A 276 12.99 26.49 -14.69
N CYS A 277 13.32 27.77 -14.59
CA CYS A 277 13.30 28.51 -13.32
C CYS A 277 11.91 28.59 -12.69
N LEU A 278 10.88 28.72 -13.48
CA LEU A 278 9.49 28.73 -13.04
C LEU A 278 9.01 27.37 -12.57
N LEU A 279 9.45 26.30 -13.25
CA LEU A 279 9.23 24.93 -12.86
C LEU A 279 9.80 24.61 -11.48
N LEU A 280 10.98 25.12 -11.14
CA LEU A 280 11.66 24.88 -9.86
C LEU A 280 11.12 25.69 -8.68
N SER A 281 10.44 26.80 -8.91
CA SER A 281 9.89 27.65 -7.84
C SER A 281 8.52 27.19 -7.33
N SER A 282 7.70 26.56 -8.17
CA SER A 282 6.33 26.16 -7.82
C SER A 282 6.22 24.91 -6.92
N PRO A 283 7.13 23.92 -6.94
CA PRO A 283 6.98 22.71 -6.12
C PRO A 283 7.34 22.89 -4.64
N LYS A 284 8.13 23.92 -4.26
CA LYS A 284 8.50 24.16 -2.84
C LYS A 284 7.28 24.31 -1.92
N PRO A 285 6.30 25.18 -2.20
CA PRO A 285 5.10 25.26 -1.38
C PRO A 285 4.20 24.02 -1.45
N CYS A 286 4.28 23.20 -2.49
CA CYS A 286 3.57 21.93 -2.56
C CYS A 286 4.18 20.87 -1.63
N GLY A 287 5.50 20.82 -1.52
CA GLY A 287 6.19 19.98 -0.54
C GLY A 287 5.85 20.37 0.90
N LEU A 288 5.80 21.66 1.20
CA LEU A 288 5.41 22.18 2.52
C LEU A 288 3.94 21.84 2.86
N LEU A 289 3.02 22.00 1.91
CA LEU A 289 1.61 21.64 2.10
C LEU A 289 1.44 20.15 2.35
N GLY A 290 2.20 19.32 1.63
CA GLY A 290 2.21 17.87 1.86
C GLY A 290 2.76 17.48 3.24
N ALA A 291 3.82 18.15 3.71
CA ALA A 291 4.34 17.97 5.05
C ALA A 291 3.30 18.37 6.12
N LEU A 292 2.62 19.49 5.94
CA LEU A 292 1.54 19.93 6.83
C LEU A 292 0.39 18.91 6.87
N PHE A 293 -0.01 18.37 5.72
CA PHE A 293 -1.02 17.31 5.65
C PHE A 293 -0.60 16.08 6.46
N ASN A 294 0.63 15.63 6.31
CA ASN A 294 1.16 14.47 7.01
C ASN A 294 1.22 14.69 8.53
N ILE A 295 1.62 15.88 9.00
CA ILE A 295 1.63 16.24 10.42
C ILE A 295 0.21 16.22 11.00
N LEU A 296 -0.74 16.88 10.35
CA LEU A 296 -2.13 16.92 10.83
C LEU A 296 -2.75 15.53 10.86
N ASN A 297 -2.52 14.73 9.81
CA ASN A 297 -3.03 13.37 9.74
C ASN A 297 -2.38 12.44 10.78
N TYR A 298 -1.09 12.63 11.10
CA TYR A 298 -0.41 11.92 12.17
C TYR A 298 -1.10 12.15 13.52
N TRP A 299 -1.35 13.40 13.89
CA TRP A 299 -2.05 13.73 15.14
C TRP A 299 -3.48 13.17 15.18
N LEU A 300 -4.21 13.25 14.08
CA LEU A 300 -5.55 12.65 13.96
C LEU A 300 -5.50 11.13 14.12
N THR A 301 -4.51 10.47 13.54
CA THR A 301 -4.36 9.02 13.65
C THR A 301 -4.04 8.59 15.08
N ILE A 302 -3.17 9.31 15.80
CA ILE A 302 -2.91 9.06 17.22
C ILE A 302 -4.19 9.25 18.05
N PHE A 303 -4.93 10.33 17.80
CA PHE A 303 -6.22 10.57 18.45
C PHE A 303 -7.19 9.39 18.24
N ARG A 304 -7.31 8.89 17.01
CA ARG A 304 -8.15 7.73 16.69
C ARG A 304 -7.70 6.45 17.40
N ILE A 305 -6.41 6.17 17.41
CA ILE A 305 -5.86 5.00 18.12
C ILE A 305 -6.18 5.06 19.60
N ARG A 306 -6.14 6.25 20.21
CA ARG A 306 -6.36 6.45 21.66
C ARG A 306 -7.85 6.45 22.03
N TYR A 307 -8.71 7.10 21.27
CA TYR A 307 -10.11 7.35 21.68
C TYR A 307 -11.15 6.61 20.83
N VAL A 308 -10.89 6.35 19.54
CA VAL A 308 -11.86 5.78 18.59
C VAL A 308 -11.51 4.32 18.26
N HIS A 309 -11.32 3.49 19.28
CA HIS A 309 -10.94 2.08 19.07
C HIS A 309 -12.14 1.13 18.96
N ARG A 310 -13.36 1.53 19.38
CA ARG A 310 -14.57 0.71 19.30
C ARG A 310 -15.19 0.79 17.93
N PRO A 311 -15.63 -0.34 17.32
CA PRO A 311 -16.18 -0.35 15.94
C PRO A 311 -17.40 0.57 15.77
N CYS A 312 -18.27 0.66 16.78
CA CYS A 312 -19.42 1.58 16.73
C CYS A 312 -18.98 3.06 16.64
N LEU A 313 -17.97 3.46 17.44
CA LEU A 313 -17.45 4.83 17.40
C LEU A 313 -16.77 5.14 16.05
N GLN A 314 -16.11 4.17 15.44
CA GLN A 314 -15.51 4.29 14.13
C GLN A 314 -16.55 4.53 13.03
N VAL A 315 -17.67 3.81 13.09
CA VAL A 315 -18.81 4.02 12.16
C VAL A 315 -19.44 5.38 12.38
N MET A 316 -19.64 5.82 13.63
CA MET A 316 -20.18 7.13 13.96
C MET A 316 -19.28 8.26 13.47
N GLU A 317 -17.94 8.13 13.65
CA GLU A 317 -16.97 9.11 13.10
C GLU A 317 -17.09 9.21 11.59
N ALA A 318 -17.15 8.08 10.88
CA ALA A 318 -17.27 8.08 9.42
C ALA A 318 -18.56 8.76 8.93
N MET A 319 -19.69 8.52 9.61
CA MET A 319 -20.98 9.18 9.32
C MET A 319 -20.90 10.68 9.57
N LEU A 320 -20.31 11.09 10.69
CA LEU A 320 -20.12 12.50 11.04
C LEU A 320 -19.30 13.23 9.98
N VAL A 321 -18.18 12.64 9.55
CA VAL A 321 -17.32 13.25 8.52
C VAL A 321 -18.08 13.35 7.19
N ALA A 322 -18.90 12.37 6.82
CA ALA A 322 -19.73 12.42 5.61
C ALA A 322 -20.78 13.54 5.69
N ALA A 323 -21.46 13.68 6.83
CA ALA A 323 -22.43 14.76 7.05
C ALA A 323 -21.76 16.14 7.01
N VAL A 324 -20.60 16.30 7.67
CA VAL A 324 -19.85 17.57 7.64
C VAL A 324 -19.37 17.89 6.23
N THR A 325 -18.87 16.89 5.47
CA THR A 325 -18.46 17.08 4.08
C THR A 325 -19.61 17.58 3.23
N ALA A 326 -20.80 17.00 3.34
CA ALA A 326 -22.00 17.44 2.61
C ALA A 326 -22.41 18.86 3.02
N THR A 327 -22.41 19.15 4.33
CA THR A 327 -22.80 20.48 4.86
C THR A 327 -21.85 21.57 4.41
N VAL A 328 -20.54 21.32 4.50
CA VAL A 328 -19.52 22.28 4.06
C VAL A 328 -19.61 22.50 2.54
N SER A 329 -19.74 21.43 1.76
CA SER A 329 -19.87 21.53 0.30
C SER A 329 -21.10 22.33 -0.10
N PHE A 330 -22.24 22.08 0.54
CA PHE A 330 -23.49 22.83 0.28
C PHE A 330 -23.36 24.31 0.66
N ALA A 331 -22.80 24.59 1.83
CA ALA A 331 -22.57 25.98 2.29
C ALA A 331 -21.65 26.73 1.32
N MET A 332 -20.57 26.09 0.86
CA MET A 332 -19.64 26.68 -0.10
C MET A 332 -20.31 26.98 -1.44
N ILE A 333 -21.16 26.09 -1.94
CA ILE A 333 -21.92 26.29 -3.18
C ILE A 333 -22.89 27.47 -3.03
N TYR A 334 -23.61 27.52 -1.91
CA TYR A 334 -24.62 28.54 -1.65
C TYR A 334 -24.01 29.96 -1.46
N PHE A 335 -22.92 30.05 -0.67
CA PHE A 335 -22.31 31.35 -0.36
C PHE A 335 -21.38 31.88 -1.46
N SER A 336 -20.86 31.02 -2.37
CA SER A 336 -19.92 31.51 -3.38
C SER A 336 -20.55 32.35 -4.50
N ASN A 337 -21.81 32.12 -4.85
CA ASN A 337 -22.56 32.79 -5.92
C ASN A 337 -21.73 33.07 -7.19
N ASP A 338 -20.83 32.14 -7.56
CA ASP A 338 -19.93 32.29 -8.69
C ASP A 338 -20.58 31.72 -9.96
N CYS A 339 -21.48 32.51 -10.54
CA CYS A 339 -22.18 32.16 -11.77
C CYS A 339 -21.39 32.64 -13.01
N GLN A 340 -21.14 31.72 -13.92
CA GLN A 340 -20.36 31.93 -15.15
C GLN A 340 -21.24 31.60 -16.37
N PRO A 341 -21.17 32.40 -17.47
CA PRO A 341 -21.98 32.16 -18.66
C PRO A 341 -21.56 30.86 -19.38
N LEU A 342 -22.55 30.06 -19.79
CA LEU A 342 -22.34 28.84 -20.56
C LEU A 342 -21.82 29.18 -21.96
N GLY A 343 -20.75 28.50 -22.42
CA GLY A 343 -20.22 28.70 -23.77
C GLY A 343 -20.98 27.84 -24.80
N PRO A 344 -20.95 28.21 -26.09
CA PRO A 344 -21.72 27.54 -27.15
C PRO A 344 -21.26 26.09 -27.43
N ASP A 345 -20.06 25.69 -27.03
CA ASP A 345 -19.46 24.40 -27.37
C ASP A 345 -19.45 23.38 -26.18
N GLN A 346 -20.24 23.62 -25.12
CA GLN A 346 -20.21 22.76 -23.95
C GLN A 346 -21.24 21.65 -24.03
N SER A 347 -20.78 20.41 -23.95
CA SER A 347 -21.65 19.25 -23.72
C SER A 347 -22.41 19.41 -22.41
N GLU A 348 -23.69 19.12 -22.42
CA GLU A 348 -24.64 19.29 -21.32
C GLU A 348 -24.28 18.56 -20.00
N ASP A 349 -23.23 17.73 -20.00
CA ASP A 349 -22.91 16.82 -18.90
C ASP A 349 -22.07 17.42 -17.74
N TYR A 350 -21.48 18.61 -17.89
CA TYR A 350 -20.49 19.11 -16.93
C TYR A 350 -20.80 20.41 -16.19
N PRO A 351 -21.34 21.47 -16.77
CA PRO A 351 -21.67 22.67 -16.02
C PRO A 351 -23.02 22.48 -15.29
N LEU A 352 -23.00 22.64 -13.97
CA LEU A 352 -24.18 22.54 -13.11
C LEU A 352 -24.76 23.93 -12.86
N GLN A 353 -26.01 24.15 -13.23
CA GLN A 353 -26.72 25.44 -13.10
C GLN A 353 -27.07 25.84 -11.65
N LEU A 354 -26.91 24.98 -10.67
CA LEU A 354 -27.33 25.17 -9.28
C LEU A 354 -27.23 26.63 -8.78
N PHE A 355 -28.36 27.21 -8.41
CA PHE A 355 -28.52 28.58 -7.91
C PHE A 355 -28.16 29.73 -8.88
N CYS A 356 -27.90 29.45 -10.17
CA CYS A 356 -27.62 30.45 -11.19
C CYS A 356 -28.78 30.60 -12.17
N ALA A 357 -28.81 31.71 -12.94
CA ALA A 357 -29.81 31.97 -13.96
C ALA A 357 -29.69 31.04 -15.17
N ASP A 358 -30.72 30.99 -16.01
CA ASP A 358 -30.71 30.20 -17.23
C ASP A 358 -29.58 30.63 -18.18
N GLY A 359 -28.77 29.69 -18.64
CA GLY A 359 -27.58 29.96 -19.46
C GLY A 359 -26.31 30.24 -18.67
N GLU A 360 -26.33 30.13 -17.34
CA GLU A 360 -25.18 30.25 -16.46
C GLU A 360 -24.96 28.96 -15.68
N TYR A 361 -23.76 28.75 -15.18
CA TYR A 361 -23.41 27.61 -14.32
C TYR A 361 -22.65 28.06 -13.08
N ASN A 362 -22.76 27.30 -11.99
CA ASN A 362 -22.05 27.57 -10.76
C ASN A 362 -20.71 26.83 -10.75
N SER A 363 -19.59 27.56 -10.72
CA SER A 363 -18.23 27.02 -10.73
C SER A 363 -17.93 26.17 -9.50
N MET A 364 -18.38 26.58 -8.30
CA MET A 364 -18.18 25.86 -7.05
C MET A 364 -19.00 24.57 -7.04
N ALA A 365 -20.23 24.59 -7.58
CA ALA A 365 -21.06 23.40 -7.72
C ALA A 365 -20.40 22.36 -8.64
N THR A 366 -19.84 22.80 -9.75
CA THR A 366 -19.11 21.90 -10.67
C THR A 366 -17.91 21.24 -10.01
N ALA A 367 -17.25 21.89 -9.06
CA ALA A 367 -16.12 21.34 -8.32
C ALA A 367 -16.55 20.35 -7.21
N PHE A 368 -17.60 20.66 -6.42
CA PHE A 368 -18.02 19.85 -5.27
C PHE A 368 -19.12 18.84 -5.56
N PHE A 369 -20.03 19.15 -6.47
CA PHE A 369 -21.20 18.32 -6.78
C PHE A 369 -20.93 17.34 -7.92
N ASN A 370 -19.77 16.73 -7.88
CA ASN A 370 -19.31 15.72 -8.83
C ASN A 370 -18.46 14.66 -8.13
N THR A 371 -18.23 13.53 -8.80
CA THR A 371 -17.20 12.60 -8.33
C THR A 371 -15.81 13.26 -8.43
N PRO A 372 -14.88 12.97 -7.52
CA PRO A 372 -13.55 13.59 -7.53
C PRO A 372 -12.82 13.48 -8.88
N GLU A 373 -13.02 12.38 -9.62
CA GLU A 373 -12.44 12.18 -10.96
C GLU A 373 -13.04 13.09 -12.01
N ARG A 374 -14.37 13.28 -12.00
CA ARG A 374 -15.05 14.21 -12.90
C ARG A 374 -14.63 15.64 -12.60
N SER A 375 -14.46 16.01 -11.32
CA SER A 375 -13.96 17.32 -10.92
C SER A 375 -12.53 17.55 -11.41
N VAL A 376 -11.64 16.57 -11.34
CA VAL A 376 -10.30 16.64 -11.96
C VAL A 376 -10.40 16.85 -13.47
N ARG A 377 -11.25 16.08 -14.14
CA ARG A 377 -11.44 16.20 -15.60
C ARG A 377 -11.98 17.57 -16.00
N SER A 378 -12.95 18.12 -15.29
CA SER A 378 -13.49 19.46 -15.58
C SER A 378 -12.47 20.59 -15.43
N LEU A 379 -11.50 20.45 -14.49
CA LEU A 379 -10.43 21.43 -14.30
C LEU A 379 -9.43 21.49 -15.46
N PHE A 380 -9.25 20.39 -16.19
CA PHE A 380 -8.23 20.26 -17.23
C PHE A 380 -8.76 20.33 -18.67
N HIS A 381 -10.07 20.20 -18.86
CA HIS A 381 -10.71 20.25 -20.18
C HIS A 381 -11.13 21.65 -20.63
N ASN A 382 -10.63 22.70 -20.00
CA ASN A 382 -10.95 24.07 -20.36
C ASN A 382 -10.36 24.45 -21.72
N PRO A 383 -11.18 24.94 -22.68
CA PRO A 383 -10.67 25.45 -23.93
C PRO A 383 -9.78 26.68 -23.71
N PRO A 384 -8.72 26.85 -24.53
CA PRO A 384 -7.84 28.01 -24.41
C PRO A 384 -8.61 29.30 -24.66
N GLY A 385 -8.53 30.24 -23.73
CA GLY A 385 -9.12 31.60 -23.87
C GLY A 385 -10.27 31.94 -22.91
N ARG A 386 -10.85 31.00 -22.17
CA ARG A 386 -11.87 31.28 -21.14
C ARG A 386 -11.46 30.70 -19.80
N LEU A 387 -11.53 31.51 -18.77
CA LEU A 387 -11.33 31.12 -17.38
C LEU A 387 -12.66 30.64 -16.80
N PHE A 388 -12.78 29.30 -16.62
CA PHE A 388 -14.00 28.69 -16.07
C PHE A 388 -14.12 28.81 -14.55
N TYR A 389 -13.09 29.23 -13.86
CA TYR A 389 -13.05 29.33 -12.40
C TYR A 389 -12.43 30.65 -11.95
N ASN A 390 -13.06 31.29 -10.98
CA ASN A 390 -12.48 32.44 -10.30
C ASN A 390 -11.34 32.02 -9.35
N PRO A 391 -10.27 32.83 -9.17
CA PRO A 391 -9.18 32.52 -8.27
C PRO A 391 -9.62 32.39 -6.81
N LEU A 392 -10.63 33.17 -6.40
CA LEU A 392 -11.20 33.10 -5.07
C LEU A 392 -11.88 31.76 -4.82
N THR A 393 -12.71 31.33 -5.76
CA THR A 393 -13.41 30.01 -5.73
C THR A 393 -12.43 28.85 -5.64
N LEU A 394 -11.36 28.88 -6.46
CA LEU A 394 -10.31 27.88 -6.45
C LEU A 394 -9.54 27.85 -5.13
N SER A 395 -9.25 29.02 -4.55
CA SER A 395 -8.51 29.13 -3.29
C SER A 395 -9.35 28.60 -2.11
N LEU A 396 -10.62 28.96 -2.05
CA LEU A 396 -11.57 28.51 -1.04
C LEU A 396 -11.79 26.99 -1.15
N PHE A 397 -11.96 26.47 -2.36
CA PHE A 397 -12.06 25.04 -2.59
C PHE A 397 -10.81 24.30 -2.09
N THR A 398 -9.61 24.77 -2.46
CA THR A 398 -8.35 24.15 -2.04
C THR A 398 -8.24 24.05 -0.52
N LEU A 399 -8.57 25.15 0.17
CA LEU A 399 -8.47 25.20 1.63
C LEU A 399 -9.44 24.24 2.30
N THR A 400 -10.71 24.28 1.92
CA THR A 400 -11.76 23.44 2.50
C THR A 400 -11.53 21.97 2.19
N TYR A 401 -11.22 21.64 0.94
CA TYR A 401 -10.99 20.27 0.51
C TYR A 401 -9.72 19.67 1.13
N PHE A 402 -8.69 20.47 1.38
CA PHE A 402 -7.49 20.04 2.10
C PHE A 402 -7.81 19.53 3.51
N PHE A 403 -8.58 20.29 4.29
CA PHE A 403 -8.96 19.86 5.64
C PHE A 403 -9.91 18.66 5.62
N LEU A 404 -10.87 18.62 4.70
CA LEU A 404 -11.77 17.49 4.55
C LEU A 404 -11.01 16.21 4.16
N ALA A 405 -10.08 16.29 3.23
CA ALA A 405 -9.25 15.14 2.83
C ALA A 405 -8.35 14.67 3.97
N CYS A 406 -7.75 15.61 4.73
CA CYS A 406 -6.92 15.28 5.89
C CYS A 406 -7.72 14.55 6.97
N TRP A 407 -8.95 15.01 7.24
CA TRP A 407 -9.83 14.36 8.21
C TRP A 407 -10.36 13.02 7.74
N THR A 408 -10.67 12.91 6.45
CA THR A 408 -11.20 11.68 5.86
C THR A 408 -10.16 10.56 5.80
N TYR A 409 -8.88 10.88 5.58
CA TYR A 409 -7.84 9.85 5.52
C TYR A 409 -7.58 9.21 6.89
N GLY A 410 -7.60 7.88 6.94
CA GLY A 410 -7.46 7.10 8.17
C GLY A 410 -8.78 6.74 8.87
N LEU A 411 -9.95 7.12 8.32
CA LEU A 411 -11.24 6.59 8.75
C LEU A 411 -11.33 5.07 8.50
N THR A 412 -12.27 4.42 9.19
CA THR A 412 -12.56 2.99 9.01
C THR A 412 -13.42 2.75 7.76
N VAL A 413 -12.96 3.30 6.64
CA VAL A 413 -13.53 3.09 5.31
C VAL A 413 -12.41 2.73 4.33
N SER A 414 -12.75 2.08 3.22
CA SER A 414 -11.77 1.84 2.17
C SER A 414 -11.60 3.11 1.34
N ALA A 415 -10.43 3.76 1.44
CA ALA A 415 -10.22 5.10 0.89
C ALA A 415 -8.77 5.29 0.41
N GLY A 416 -8.58 5.83 -0.80
CA GLY A 416 -7.31 6.28 -1.34
C GLY A 416 -7.13 7.79 -1.20
N VAL A 417 -5.88 8.27 -1.11
CA VAL A 417 -5.54 9.69 -0.99
C VAL A 417 -5.06 10.30 -2.32
N PHE A 418 -4.88 9.49 -3.35
CA PHE A 418 -4.26 9.91 -4.61
C PHE A 418 -5.06 11.01 -5.32
N ILE A 419 -6.31 10.75 -5.73
CA ILE A 419 -7.17 11.74 -6.40
C ILE A 419 -7.42 12.98 -5.54
N PRO A 420 -7.74 12.90 -4.24
CA PRO A 420 -7.84 14.08 -3.39
C PRO A 420 -6.60 14.96 -3.39
N SER A 421 -5.42 14.39 -3.32
CA SER A 421 -4.17 15.14 -3.34
C SER A 421 -3.91 15.81 -4.70
N LEU A 422 -4.28 15.13 -5.80
CA LEU A 422 -4.27 15.71 -7.13
C LEU A 422 -5.20 16.92 -7.24
N LEU A 423 -6.42 16.79 -6.74
CA LEU A 423 -7.44 17.83 -6.81
C LEU A 423 -7.01 19.09 -6.03
N ILE A 424 -6.46 18.91 -4.82
CA ILE A 424 -5.87 19.99 -4.01
C ILE A 424 -4.75 20.71 -4.78
N GLY A 425 -3.87 19.96 -5.43
CA GLY A 425 -2.77 20.49 -6.22
C GLY A 425 -3.23 21.27 -7.45
N ALA A 426 -4.21 20.76 -8.17
CA ALA A 426 -4.78 21.39 -9.36
C ALA A 426 -5.41 22.74 -9.06
N HIS A 427 -6.32 22.80 -8.12
CA HIS A 427 -7.03 24.02 -7.74
C HIS A 427 -6.07 25.11 -7.25
N ARG A 428 -5.13 24.77 -6.37
CA ARG A 428 -4.14 25.73 -5.86
C ARG A 428 -3.30 26.35 -6.95
N THR A 429 -2.91 25.55 -7.93
CA THR A 429 -2.06 26.02 -9.01
C THR A 429 -2.80 26.93 -9.96
N LEU A 430 -4.03 26.58 -10.29
CA LEU A 430 -4.91 27.41 -11.09
C LEU A 430 -5.21 28.74 -10.37
N ALA A 431 -5.48 28.74 -9.06
CA ALA A 431 -5.69 29.96 -8.28
C ALA A 431 -4.50 30.91 -8.33
N ARG A 432 -3.26 30.40 -8.21
CA ARG A 432 -2.04 31.22 -8.35
C ARG A 432 -1.86 31.77 -9.75
N LEU A 433 -2.08 30.96 -10.78
CA LEU A 433 -1.96 31.37 -12.16
C LEU A 433 -2.93 32.52 -12.48
N VAL A 434 -4.19 32.32 -12.12
CA VAL A 434 -5.23 33.36 -12.36
C VAL A 434 -4.90 34.62 -11.59
N SER A 435 -4.40 34.54 -10.35
CA SER A 435 -3.97 35.73 -9.59
C SER A 435 -2.79 36.44 -10.25
N ILE A 436 -1.81 35.74 -10.79
CA ILE A 436 -0.66 36.30 -11.50
C ILE A 436 -1.12 36.91 -12.84
N MET A 437 -2.02 36.26 -13.58
CA MET A 437 -2.60 36.78 -14.81
C MET A 437 -3.37 38.09 -14.58
N PHE A 438 -4.05 38.21 -13.43
CA PHE A 438 -4.77 39.45 -13.06
C PHE A 438 -3.82 40.61 -12.76
N VAL A 439 -2.64 40.30 -12.20
CA VAL A 439 -1.61 41.32 -11.88
C VAL A 439 -0.75 41.68 -13.10
N CYS A 440 -0.47 40.71 -14.00
CA CYS A 440 0.40 40.88 -15.15
C CYS A 440 -0.32 40.62 -16.47
N ARG A 441 -1.14 41.54 -16.94
CA ARG A 441 -1.94 41.43 -18.17
C ARG A 441 -1.12 41.15 -19.46
N SER A 442 0.20 41.39 -19.44
CA SER A 442 1.10 41.25 -20.56
C SER A 442 1.73 39.85 -20.73
N LEU A 443 1.63 38.96 -19.73
CA LEU A 443 2.32 37.64 -19.69
C LEU A 443 1.37 36.45 -19.83
N SER A 444 0.12 36.66 -20.26
CA SER A 444 -0.95 35.66 -20.18
C SER A 444 -0.73 34.36 -20.96
N GLN A 445 -0.01 34.41 -22.08
CA GLN A 445 0.18 33.23 -22.94
C GLN A 445 1.31 32.27 -22.48
N VAL A 446 2.37 32.82 -21.87
CA VAL A 446 3.56 32.08 -21.44
C VAL A 446 3.32 31.33 -20.12
N TRP A 447 2.36 31.76 -19.29
CA TRP A 447 2.16 31.32 -17.93
C TRP A 447 1.12 30.20 -17.73
N ALA A 448 0.37 29.83 -18.75
CA ALA A 448 -0.65 28.78 -18.65
C ALA A 448 -0.05 27.38 -18.42
N VAL A 449 1.19 27.16 -18.84
CA VAL A 449 1.87 25.86 -18.79
C VAL A 449 2.42 25.48 -17.39
N PRO A 450 3.03 26.41 -16.60
CA PRO A 450 3.57 26.05 -15.28
C PRO A 450 2.53 25.51 -14.29
N GLY A 451 1.26 25.92 -14.45
CA GLY A 451 0.17 25.44 -13.62
C GLY A 451 -0.06 23.95 -13.68
N LYS A 452 0.11 23.38 -14.85
CA LYS A 452 -0.06 21.96 -15.09
C LYS A 452 0.99 21.08 -14.39
N TYR A 453 2.20 21.62 -14.17
CA TYR A 453 3.29 20.91 -13.49
C TYR A 453 3.21 20.96 -11.97
N ALA A 454 2.80 22.09 -11.40
CA ALA A 454 2.67 22.23 -9.96
C ALA A 454 1.52 21.40 -9.37
N PHE A 455 0.55 21.01 -10.20
CA PHE A 455 -0.47 20.03 -9.93
C PHE A 455 0.10 18.71 -9.36
N ASN A 456 1.16 18.21 -9.95
CA ASN A 456 1.80 16.97 -9.50
C ASN A 456 2.57 17.12 -8.19
N GLY A 457 3.04 18.32 -7.87
CA GLY A 457 3.83 18.58 -6.68
C GLY A 457 3.11 18.30 -5.37
N SER A 458 1.82 18.60 -5.26
CA SER A 458 1.04 18.34 -4.03
C SER A 458 0.86 16.85 -3.74
N CYS A 459 0.57 16.07 -4.77
CA CYS A 459 0.45 14.61 -4.63
C CYS A 459 1.73 14.00 -4.05
N ARG A 460 2.89 14.47 -4.51
CA ARG A 460 4.18 13.98 -4.04
C ARG A 460 4.58 14.48 -2.67
N GLY A 461 4.20 15.70 -2.31
CA GLY A 461 4.42 16.21 -0.96
C GLY A 461 3.79 15.33 0.12
N ILE A 462 2.66 14.68 -0.19
CA ILE A 462 1.92 13.79 0.71
C ILE A 462 2.45 12.34 0.62
N VAL A 463 2.41 11.74 -0.57
CA VAL A 463 2.64 10.29 -0.78
C VAL A 463 4.12 9.96 -0.99
N ARG A 464 4.88 10.84 -1.65
CA ARG A 464 6.33 10.77 -1.92
C ARG A 464 6.82 9.68 -2.87
N MET A 465 5.94 9.09 -3.66
CA MET A 465 6.32 8.25 -4.80
C MET A 465 6.94 9.09 -5.92
N THR A 466 7.96 8.56 -6.64
CA THR A 466 8.66 9.30 -7.69
C THR A 466 8.33 8.82 -9.10
N LEU A 467 8.85 7.67 -9.45
CA LEU A 467 8.76 7.10 -10.79
C LEU A 467 7.34 6.66 -11.11
N SER A 468 6.71 5.94 -10.18
CA SER A 468 5.33 5.45 -10.34
C SER A 468 4.35 6.59 -10.60
N LEU A 469 4.46 7.67 -9.82
CA LEU A 469 3.59 8.83 -10.01
C LEU A 469 3.88 9.55 -11.32
N THR A 470 5.15 9.69 -11.72
CA THR A 470 5.52 10.28 -13.01
C THR A 470 4.87 9.54 -14.16
N VAL A 471 4.96 8.22 -14.17
CA VAL A 471 4.42 7.39 -15.26
C VAL A 471 2.89 7.41 -15.27
N ILE A 472 2.24 7.30 -14.11
CA ILE A 472 0.78 7.44 -13.99
C ILE A 472 0.33 8.80 -14.58
N MET A 473 1.06 9.87 -14.30
CA MET A 473 0.72 11.19 -14.81
C MET A 473 1.00 11.36 -16.30
N VAL A 474 2.07 10.76 -16.82
CA VAL A 474 2.35 10.72 -18.27
C VAL A 474 1.25 9.94 -18.99
N GLU A 475 0.81 8.80 -18.45
CA GLU A 475 -0.30 8.01 -18.97
C GLU A 475 -1.62 8.80 -18.92
N ALA A 476 -1.91 9.44 -17.79
CA ALA A 476 -3.11 10.25 -17.63
C ALA A 476 -3.18 11.46 -18.57
N THR A 477 -2.02 12.04 -18.92
CA THR A 477 -1.92 13.20 -19.84
C THR A 477 -1.82 12.79 -21.32
N GLY A 478 -1.51 11.53 -21.61
CA GLY A 478 -1.29 11.03 -22.97
C GLY A 478 -0.09 11.66 -23.69
N ASN A 479 0.78 12.40 -22.99
CA ASN A 479 1.89 13.13 -23.60
C ASN A 479 3.21 12.89 -22.86
N VAL A 480 4.14 12.24 -23.55
CA VAL A 480 5.46 11.87 -23.02
C VAL A 480 6.38 13.09 -22.81
N THR A 481 6.18 14.18 -23.55
CA THR A 481 7.02 15.39 -23.47
C THR A 481 6.98 16.04 -22.07
N TYR A 482 5.90 15.83 -21.33
CA TYR A 482 5.76 16.32 -19.95
C TYR A 482 6.48 15.45 -18.89
N GLY A 483 7.00 14.29 -19.27
CA GLY A 483 7.60 13.35 -18.31
C GLY A 483 8.76 13.94 -17.52
N LEU A 484 9.73 14.55 -18.19
CA LEU A 484 10.89 15.15 -17.53
C LEU A 484 10.52 16.34 -16.62
N PRO A 485 9.75 17.34 -17.07
CA PRO A 485 9.26 18.41 -16.20
C PRO A 485 8.49 17.91 -14.97
N ILE A 486 7.57 16.97 -15.15
CA ILE A 486 6.81 16.36 -14.04
C ILE A 486 7.77 15.70 -13.04
N MET A 487 8.74 14.93 -13.53
CA MET A 487 9.72 14.26 -12.66
C MET A 487 10.53 15.26 -11.82
N LEU A 488 10.98 16.38 -12.41
CA LEU A 488 11.71 17.42 -11.68
C LEU A 488 10.86 18.08 -10.59
N VAL A 489 9.61 18.41 -10.90
CA VAL A 489 8.66 18.97 -9.93
C VAL A 489 8.41 17.99 -8.79
N LEU A 490 8.22 16.73 -9.11
CA LEU A 490 8.02 15.68 -8.14
C LEU A 490 9.26 15.48 -7.26
N LEU A 491 10.46 15.49 -7.82
CA LEU A 491 11.71 15.35 -7.07
C LEU A 491 11.93 16.50 -6.08
N THR A 492 11.74 17.73 -6.51
CA THR A 492 11.89 18.90 -5.65
C THR A 492 10.84 18.95 -4.53
N ALA A 493 9.59 18.57 -4.81
CA ALA A 493 8.54 18.48 -3.79
C ALA A 493 8.83 17.38 -2.75
N LYS A 494 9.46 16.27 -3.16
CA LYS A 494 9.93 15.23 -2.24
C LYS A 494 11.03 15.75 -1.33
N ILE A 495 12.09 16.33 -1.89
CA ILE A 495 13.22 16.84 -1.11
C ILE A 495 12.74 17.83 -0.04
N VAL A 496 11.86 18.76 -0.43
CA VAL A 496 11.29 19.72 0.52
C VAL A 496 10.41 19.04 1.57
N GLY A 497 9.59 18.07 1.18
CA GLY A 497 8.73 17.35 2.12
C GLY A 497 9.54 16.48 3.11
N ASP A 498 10.58 15.76 2.63
CA ASP A 498 11.41 14.87 3.43
C ASP A 498 12.23 15.63 4.49
N TYR A 499 12.51 16.92 4.23
CA TYR A 499 13.18 17.78 5.21
C TYR A 499 12.37 18.00 6.49
N PHE A 500 11.03 18.07 6.39
CA PHE A 500 10.16 18.37 7.54
C PHE A 500 9.60 17.11 8.22
N VAL A 501 9.08 16.17 7.45
CA VAL A 501 8.39 14.98 7.98
C VAL A 501 8.49 13.84 6.97
N GLU A 502 8.39 12.60 7.41
CA GLU A 502 8.37 11.41 6.56
C GLU A 502 7.11 11.28 5.70
N GLY A 503 7.12 10.34 4.73
CA GLY A 503 5.98 10.05 3.88
C GLY A 503 4.78 9.51 4.64
N LEU A 504 3.57 9.82 4.17
CA LEU A 504 2.32 9.40 4.82
C LEU A 504 2.27 7.89 5.09
N TYR A 505 2.68 7.08 4.12
CA TYR A 505 2.65 5.62 4.25
C TYR A 505 3.68 5.10 5.26
N ASP A 506 4.86 5.72 5.32
CA ASP A 506 5.92 5.34 6.26
C ASP A 506 5.50 5.67 7.70
N ILE A 507 4.85 6.81 7.92
CA ILE A 507 4.23 7.18 9.20
C ILE A 507 3.22 6.12 9.65
N HIS A 508 2.32 5.69 8.77
CA HIS A 508 1.32 4.67 9.11
C HIS A 508 1.94 3.29 9.38
N ILE A 509 3.01 2.91 8.67
CA ILE A 509 3.76 1.67 8.93
C ILE A 509 4.41 1.72 10.31
N LYS A 510 5.01 2.85 10.67
CA LYS A 510 5.61 3.06 12.01
C LYS A 510 4.58 2.99 13.13
N LEU A 511 3.45 3.67 12.98
CA LEU A 511 2.35 3.63 13.97
C LEU A 511 1.79 2.23 14.19
N GLN A 512 1.81 1.36 13.17
CA GLN A 512 1.41 -0.04 13.29
C GLN A 512 2.51 -0.95 13.84
N SER A 513 3.72 -0.44 14.09
CA SER A 513 4.88 -1.20 14.58
C SER A 513 5.19 -2.45 13.74
N VAL A 514 5.11 -2.33 12.42
CA VAL A 514 5.46 -3.42 11.49
C VAL A 514 6.98 -3.48 11.33
N PRO A 515 7.63 -4.66 11.36
CA PRO A 515 9.08 -4.81 11.18
C PRO A 515 9.48 -4.59 9.69
N PHE A 516 9.35 -3.37 9.24
CA PHE A 516 9.68 -2.93 7.88
C PHE A 516 11.18 -2.61 7.76
N LEU A 517 11.82 -3.07 6.68
CA LEU A 517 13.22 -2.73 6.37
C LEU A 517 13.26 -1.68 5.26
N HIS A 518 13.79 -0.51 5.59
CA HIS A 518 13.98 0.57 4.61
C HIS A 518 15.04 0.25 3.56
N LEU A 519 15.22 1.13 2.57
CA LEU A 519 16.16 0.90 1.48
C LEU A 519 17.61 0.87 1.96
N GLU A 520 17.95 1.76 2.87
CA GLU A 520 19.28 1.91 3.44
C GLU A 520 19.27 1.60 4.92
N ALA A 521 20.40 1.10 5.41
CA ALA A 521 20.61 0.93 6.82
C ALA A 521 20.69 2.31 7.50
N PRO A 522 20.12 2.46 8.72
CA PRO A 522 20.16 3.74 9.42
C PRO A 522 21.60 4.18 9.70
N ALA A 523 21.88 5.47 9.66
CA ALA A 523 23.21 6.03 9.88
C ALA A 523 23.84 5.58 11.23
N THR A 524 23.00 5.36 12.24
CA THR A 524 23.42 4.85 13.56
C THR A 524 23.90 3.41 13.54
N SER A 525 23.66 2.66 12.45
CA SER A 525 24.04 1.24 12.34
C SER A 525 25.50 1.01 11.96
N HIS A 526 26.24 2.05 11.52
CA HIS A 526 27.63 1.89 11.05
C HIS A 526 28.60 1.40 12.13
N TRP A 527 28.29 1.65 13.39
CA TRP A 527 29.12 1.28 14.54
C TRP A 527 28.73 -0.07 15.15
N LEU A 528 27.62 -0.68 14.69
CA LEU A 528 27.10 -1.91 15.22
C LEU A 528 27.58 -3.12 14.43
N THR A 529 27.79 -4.23 15.14
CA THR A 529 28.16 -5.53 14.57
C THR A 529 27.02 -6.53 14.67
N ALA A 530 27.10 -7.65 13.93
CA ALA A 530 26.11 -8.72 13.98
C ALA A 530 25.93 -9.28 15.39
N ARG A 531 27.02 -9.33 16.19
CA ARG A 531 27.03 -9.79 17.59
C ARG A 531 26.08 -8.99 18.49
N GLU A 532 26.02 -7.67 18.29
CA GLU A 532 25.21 -6.78 19.15
C GLU A 532 23.71 -6.82 18.82
N VAL A 533 23.38 -7.31 17.62
CA VAL A 533 22.01 -7.31 17.10
C VAL A 533 21.38 -8.69 17.13
N MET A 534 22.18 -9.75 17.10
CA MET A 534 21.70 -11.12 17.06
C MET A 534 20.87 -11.53 18.28
N GLY A 535 19.87 -12.36 18.05
CA GLY A 535 19.19 -13.09 19.14
C GLY A 535 20.08 -14.22 19.65
N ALA A 536 20.37 -14.21 20.95
CA ALA A 536 21.10 -15.26 21.65
C ALA A 536 20.44 -15.50 23.02
N PRO A 537 20.49 -16.74 23.60
CA PRO A 537 21.05 -17.98 23.05
C PRO A 537 20.16 -18.63 21.96
N VAL A 538 20.78 -19.35 21.04
CA VAL A 538 20.08 -20.12 20.00
C VAL A 538 20.02 -21.59 20.45
N THR A 539 18.85 -22.20 20.33
CA THR A 539 18.68 -23.61 20.65
C THR A 539 19.16 -24.46 19.48
N CYS A 540 20.08 -25.38 19.75
CA CYS A 540 20.67 -26.25 18.77
C CYS A 540 20.15 -27.68 18.95
N PHE A 541 19.97 -28.44 17.84
CA PHE A 541 19.65 -29.87 17.81
C PHE A 541 20.81 -30.68 17.22
N ASN A 542 20.90 -31.93 17.58
CA ASN A 542 21.74 -32.90 16.88
C ASN A 542 21.06 -33.32 15.57
N ARG A 543 21.83 -33.92 14.63
CA ARG A 543 21.26 -34.43 13.37
C ARG A 543 20.18 -35.47 13.63
N ILE A 544 20.40 -36.32 14.63
CA ILE A 544 19.44 -37.29 15.13
C ILE A 544 19.11 -36.88 16.56
N GLU A 545 17.86 -36.53 16.82
CA GLU A 545 17.41 -35.97 18.10
C GLU A 545 16.17 -36.72 18.62
N LYS A 546 16.00 -36.77 19.95
CA LYS A 546 14.80 -37.33 20.57
C LYS A 546 13.58 -36.48 20.27
N VAL A 547 12.48 -37.15 19.94
CA VAL A 547 11.18 -36.47 19.70
C VAL A 547 10.75 -35.65 20.92
N GLY A 548 10.97 -36.17 22.14
CA GLY A 548 10.69 -35.48 23.38
C GLY A 548 11.39 -34.11 23.48
N THR A 549 12.70 -34.06 23.18
CA THR A 549 13.49 -32.83 23.16
C THR A 549 12.91 -31.82 22.14
N ILE A 550 12.55 -32.28 20.95
CA ILE A 550 11.98 -31.44 19.90
C ILE A 550 10.64 -30.85 20.37
N VAL A 551 9.76 -31.64 20.97
CA VAL A 551 8.46 -31.20 21.49
C VAL A 551 8.64 -30.18 22.62
N ASP A 552 9.54 -30.40 23.55
CA ASP A 552 9.81 -29.52 24.70
C ASP A 552 10.36 -28.18 24.23
N VAL A 553 11.29 -28.18 23.29
CA VAL A 553 11.82 -26.95 22.67
C VAL A 553 10.73 -26.21 21.92
N LEU A 554 9.91 -26.89 21.11
CA LEU A 554 8.80 -26.27 20.37
C LEU A 554 7.71 -25.71 21.31
N SER A 555 7.52 -26.28 22.49
CA SER A 555 6.57 -25.79 23.49
C SER A 555 7.09 -24.54 24.22
N ASN A 556 8.38 -24.50 24.52
CA ASN A 556 8.99 -23.47 25.35
C ASN A 556 9.58 -22.28 24.57
N THR A 557 9.78 -22.43 23.26
CA THR A 557 10.39 -21.39 22.43
C THR A 557 9.49 -20.99 21.28
N SER A 558 9.56 -19.70 20.91
CA SER A 558 8.87 -19.14 19.74
C SER A 558 9.80 -18.97 18.52
N THR A 559 11.10 -19.23 18.69
CA THR A 559 12.15 -19.00 17.69
C THR A 559 12.48 -20.26 16.87
N ASN A 560 13.17 -20.07 15.74
CA ASN A 560 13.69 -21.16 14.92
C ASN A 560 15.00 -21.71 15.53
N HIS A 561 15.38 -22.94 15.18
CA HIS A 561 16.45 -23.67 15.82
C HIS A 561 17.53 -24.07 14.81
N ASN A 562 18.80 -24.01 15.24
CA ASN A 562 19.99 -24.40 14.51
C ASN A 562 20.70 -25.58 15.18
N LEU A 563 21.50 -26.30 14.42
CA LEU A 563 22.35 -27.40 14.91
C LEU A 563 23.74 -26.84 15.30
N GLY A 564 24.33 -27.28 16.42
CA GLY A 564 25.55 -26.81 17.10
C GLY A 564 26.73 -26.32 16.22
N LYS A 565 27.62 -27.16 15.66
CA LYS A 565 28.42 -26.80 14.47
C LYS A 565 27.43 -26.70 13.30
N ILE A 566 27.57 -25.68 12.45
CA ILE A 566 26.63 -25.49 11.36
C ILE A 566 26.56 -26.71 10.48
N CYS A 567 25.50 -27.50 10.66
CA CYS A 567 25.15 -28.60 9.76
C CYS A 567 23.96 -28.27 8.90
N GLY A 568 23.17 -27.27 9.30
CA GLY A 568 21.99 -26.80 8.57
C GLY A 568 21.04 -25.98 9.41
N LEU A 569 20.02 -25.48 8.76
CA LEU A 569 18.91 -24.70 9.36
C LEU A 569 17.60 -25.47 9.14
N ILE A 570 16.80 -25.65 10.19
CA ILE A 570 15.47 -26.22 10.10
C ILE A 570 14.41 -25.23 10.63
N LEU A 571 13.30 -25.11 9.93
CA LEU A 571 12.24 -24.22 10.32
C LEU A 571 11.30 -24.89 11.34
N ARG A 572 10.81 -24.11 12.31
CA ARG A 572 9.79 -24.55 13.28
C ARG A 572 8.58 -25.20 12.60
N SER A 573 8.12 -24.62 11.49
CA SER A 573 7.01 -25.14 10.70
C SER A 573 7.30 -26.54 10.11
N GLN A 574 8.54 -26.78 9.69
CA GLN A 574 8.96 -28.09 9.20
C GLN A 574 8.96 -29.13 10.33
N LEU A 575 9.47 -28.78 11.51
CA LEU A 575 9.43 -29.67 12.68
C LEU A 575 7.99 -30.03 13.08
N ILE A 576 7.07 -29.09 13.06
CA ILE A 576 5.64 -29.34 13.35
C ILE A 576 5.04 -30.33 12.34
N VAL A 577 5.36 -30.20 11.05
CA VAL A 577 4.88 -31.15 10.02
C VAL A 577 5.51 -32.53 10.22
N LEU A 578 6.78 -32.59 10.54
CA LEU A 578 7.48 -33.87 10.85
C LEU A 578 6.83 -34.60 12.02
N LEU A 579 6.58 -33.89 13.12
CA LEU A 579 5.91 -34.44 14.28
C LEU A 579 4.51 -34.97 13.93
N LYS A 580 3.73 -34.19 13.16
CA LYS A 580 2.38 -34.59 12.73
C LYS A 580 2.39 -35.89 11.89
N HIS A 581 3.33 -36.04 10.98
CA HIS A 581 3.34 -37.16 10.03
C HIS A 581 4.13 -38.39 10.55
N LYS A 582 5.28 -38.17 11.15
CA LYS A 582 6.09 -39.32 11.69
C LYS A 582 5.46 -39.98 12.91
N VAL A 583 4.82 -39.20 13.78
CA VAL A 583 4.09 -39.77 14.93
C VAL A 583 2.93 -40.65 14.44
N ARG A 584 2.22 -40.23 13.37
CA ARG A 584 1.17 -41.07 12.76
C ARG A 584 1.72 -42.33 12.09
N GLU A 585 2.89 -42.26 11.50
CA GLU A 585 3.55 -43.41 10.88
C GLU A 585 4.05 -44.41 11.91
N LEU A 586 4.59 -43.95 13.05
CA LEU A 586 4.97 -44.83 14.16
C LEU A 586 3.77 -45.60 14.75
N ALA A 587 2.65 -44.94 14.95
CA ALA A 587 1.40 -45.53 15.43
C ALA A 587 0.77 -46.52 14.44
N ARG A 588 1.01 -46.39 13.14
CA ARG A 588 0.60 -47.29 12.05
C ARG A 588 1.66 -48.33 11.66
N SER A 589 2.83 -48.24 12.25
CA SER A 589 4.07 -48.88 11.78
C SER A 589 4.14 -50.41 11.85
N ARG A 590 3.06 -51.08 11.60
CA ARG A 590 3.23 -52.49 11.21
C ARG A 590 3.18 -52.75 9.70
N LEU A 591 2.92 -51.78 8.82
CA LEU A 591 2.64 -52.11 7.41
C LEU A 591 2.94 -51.06 6.34
N THR A 592 3.75 -50.11 6.37
CA THR A 592 4.25 -49.31 5.21
C THR A 592 4.85 -47.96 5.61
N GLN A 593 6.16 -47.87 5.52
CA GLN A 593 6.90 -46.61 5.59
C GLN A 593 6.58 -45.73 4.35
N ARG A 594 5.60 -44.84 4.47
CA ARG A 594 5.39 -43.82 3.43
C ARG A 594 6.45 -42.75 3.60
N LYS A 595 7.42 -42.68 2.67
CA LYS A 595 8.41 -41.60 2.63
C LYS A 595 7.70 -40.26 2.49
N LEU A 596 7.98 -39.31 3.40
CA LEU A 596 7.44 -37.93 3.32
C LEU A 596 7.90 -37.25 2.03
N GLN A 597 6.98 -36.53 1.39
CA GLN A 597 7.25 -35.80 0.16
C GLN A 597 7.13 -34.30 0.42
N LEU A 598 7.74 -33.49 -0.43
CA LEU A 598 7.65 -32.03 -0.37
C LEU A 598 6.20 -31.55 -0.41
N LYS A 599 5.30 -32.31 -1.04
CA LYS A 599 3.86 -32.06 -1.08
C LYS A 599 3.23 -31.99 0.32
N ASP A 600 3.68 -32.81 1.28
CA ASP A 600 3.09 -32.83 2.63
C ASP A 600 3.40 -31.53 3.38
N PHE A 601 4.57 -30.94 3.14
CA PHE A 601 4.94 -29.62 3.68
C PHE A 601 4.16 -28.48 3.01
N ARG A 602 3.93 -28.57 1.69
CA ARG A 602 3.13 -27.58 0.94
C ARG A 602 1.66 -27.62 1.36
N ASP A 603 1.08 -28.78 1.59
CA ASP A 603 -0.31 -28.94 1.98
C ASP A 603 -0.58 -28.44 3.42
N ALA A 604 0.44 -28.42 4.28
CA ALA A 604 0.37 -27.87 5.63
C ALA A 604 0.43 -26.32 5.65
N TYR A 605 1.01 -25.69 4.63
CA TYR A 605 1.06 -24.22 4.50
C TYR A 605 -0.31 -23.67 4.07
N PRO A 606 -0.77 -22.50 4.55
CA PRO A 606 -0.15 -21.60 5.54
C PRO A 606 -0.62 -21.85 6.99
N ARG A 607 -1.38 -22.90 7.25
CA ARG A 607 -2.00 -23.18 8.55
C ARG A 607 -1.35 -24.40 9.19
N PHE A 608 -0.26 -24.17 9.90
CA PHE A 608 0.34 -25.22 10.71
C PHE A 608 -0.50 -25.43 11.99
N PRO A 609 -0.72 -26.70 12.40
CA PRO A 609 -1.41 -26.97 13.65
C PRO A 609 -0.57 -26.42 14.83
N PRO A 610 -1.20 -25.91 15.89
CA PRO A 610 -0.48 -25.53 17.10
C PRO A 610 0.14 -26.78 17.73
N ILE A 611 1.33 -26.65 18.32
CA ILE A 611 2.06 -27.78 18.92
C ILE A 611 1.21 -28.50 19.96
N GLN A 612 0.38 -27.77 20.69
CA GLN A 612 -0.51 -28.28 21.72
C GLN A 612 -1.60 -29.23 21.18
N SER A 613 -1.91 -29.17 19.88
CA SER A 613 -2.88 -30.06 19.21
C SER A 613 -2.25 -31.38 18.75
N ILE A 614 -0.93 -31.54 18.86
CA ILE A 614 -0.22 -32.72 18.46
C ILE A 614 0.03 -33.57 19.74
N HIS A 615 -0.76 -34.63 19.90
CA HIS A 615 -0.54 -35.58 20.99
C HIS A 615 0.61 -36.48 20.65
N VAL A 616 1.64 -36.47 21.48
CA VAL A 616 2.81 -37.35 21.41
C VAL A 616 2.81 -38.21 22.67
N SER A 617 2.70 -39.53 22.52
CA SER A 617 2.74 -40.50 23.65
C SER A 617 4.12 -40.52 24.27
N GLN A 618 4.20 -41.06 25.51
CA GLN A 618 5.49 -41.16 26.22
C GLN A 618 6.49 -42.04 25.44
N ASP A 619 6.03 -43.15 24.83
CA ASP A 619 6.86 -44.03 24.04
C ASP A 619 7.39 -43.34 22.77
N GLU A 620 6.57 -42.49 22.15
CA GLU A 620 6.97 -41.72 20.97
C GLU A 620 7.98 -40.61 21.32
N ARG A 621 7.97 -40.07 22.54
CA ARG A 621 8.94 -39.08 23.02
C ARG A 621 10.37 -39.65 23.12
N GLU A 622 10.51 -40.95 23.38
CA GLU A 622 11.80 -41.66 23.45
C GLU A 622 12.36 -42.02 22.05
N CYS A 623 11.54 -41.95 21.01
CA CYS A 623 11.98 -42.23 19.66
C CYS A 623 12.98 -41.19 19.12
N MET A 624 13.89 -41.61 18.27
CA MET A 624 14.86 -40.75 17.60
C MET A 624 14.33 -40.33 16.24
N MET A 625 14.53 -39.06 15.87
CA MET A 625 14.14 -38.47 14.60
C MET A 625 15.38 -37.96 13.86
N ASP A 626 15.56 -38.40 12.62
CA ASP A 626 16.60 -37.88 11.73
C ASP A 626 16.11 -36.60 11.01
N LEU A 627 16.80 -35.50 11.21
CA LEU A 627 16.50 -34.19 10.65
C LEU A 627 17.28 -33.89 9.36
N THR A 628 18.21 -34.76 8.96
CA THR A 628 19.18 -34.52 7.88
C THR A 628 18.50 -34.29 6.53
N GLU A 629 17.44 -35.03 6.20
CA GLU A 629 16.74 -34.90 4.91
C GLU A 629 15.92 -33.62 4.79
N PHE A 630 15.57 -32.99 5.93
CA PHE A 630 14.59 -31.90 5.98
C PHE A 630 15.23 -30.54 6.24
N MET A 631 16.44 -30.48 6.77
CA MET A 631 17.16 -29.25 7.02
C MET A 631 17.70 -28.62 5.72
N ASN A 632 17.91 -27.30 5.72
CA ASN A 632 18.70 -26.62 4.71
C ASN A 632 20.19 -26.80 5.05
N PRO A 633 20.97 -27.53 4.25
CA PRO A 633 22.37 -27.83 4.57
C PRO A 633 23.31 -26.64 4.38
N THR A 634 22.89 -25.61 3.63
CA THR A 634 23.69 -24.44 3.26
C THR A 634 23.02 -23.13 3.68
N PRO A 635 22.80 -22.89 5.00
CA PRO A 635 22.24 -21.63 5.44
C PRO A 635 23.25 -20.49 5.24
N TYR A 636 22.75 -19.29 4.97
CA TYR A 636 23.61 -18.11 4.92
C TYR A 636 24.20 -17.81 6.29
N THR A 637 25.52 -17.59 6.34
CA THR A 637 26.26 -17.34 7.56
C THR A 637 27.11 -16.09 7.46
N VAL A 638 27.29 -15.42 8.60
CA VAL A 638 28.18 -14.25 8.72
C VAL A 638 28.99 -14.36 10.01
N PRO A 639 30.28 -13.91 9.99
CA PRO A 639 31.06 -13.76 11.23
C PRO A 639 30.38 -12.75 12.18
N GLN A 640 30.58 -12.97 13.47
CA GLN A 640 30.00 -12.10 14.52
C GLN A 640 30.46 -10.63 14.44
N GLU A 641 31.62 -10.37 13.84
CA GLU A 641 32.20 -9.03 13.67
C GLU A 641 31.70 -8.31 12.42
N THR A 642 30.82 -8.93 11.63
CA THR A 642 30.27 -8.32 10.42
C THR A 642 29.47 -7.07 10.78
N SER A 643 29.73 -5.96 10.06
CA SER A 643 29.03 -4.69 10.29
C SER A 643 27.54 -4.82 9.97
N LEU A 644 26.71 -4.16 10.76
CA LEU A 644 25.25 -4.19 10.62
C LEU A 644 24.77 -3.72 9.23
N PRO A 645 25.32 -2.69 8.58
CA PRO A 645 24.95 -2.30 7.22
C PRO A 645 25.14 -3.43 6.19
N ARG A 646 26.19 -4.26 6.35
CA ARG A 646 26.40 -5.43 5.48
C ARG A 646 25.35 -6.50 5.71
N VAL A 647 25.03 -6.78 6.96
CA VAL A 647 23.95 -7.71 7.34
C VAL A 647 22.62 -7.23 6.75
N PHE A 648 22.33 -5.94 6.86
CA PHE A 648 21.13 -5.32 6.31
C PHE A 648 21.02 -5.48 4.79
N LYS A 649 22.12 -5.22 4.06
CA LYS A 649 22.19 -5.42 2.61
C LYS A 649 21.93 -6.88 2.22
N LEU A 650 22.49 -7.86 2.95
CA LEU A 650 22.26 -9.29 2.69
C LEU A 650 20.79 -9.65 2.88
N PHE A 651 20.17 -9.23 3.98
CA PHE A 651 18.74 -9.48 4.21
C PHE A 651 17.86 -8.94 3.09
N ARG A 652 18.21 -7.77 2.59
CA ARG A 652 17.44 -7.11 1.56
C ARG A 652 17.69 -7.68 0.17
N ALA A 653 18.95 -7.90 -0.21
CA ALA A 653 19.32 -8.37 -1.54
C ALA A 653 18.88 -9.82 -1.80
N LEU A 654 18.99 -10.67 -0.78
CA LEU A 654 18.67 -12.10 -0.87
C LEU A 654 17.24 -12.43 -0.40
N GLY A 655 16.55 -11.46 0.22
CA GLY A 655 15.20 -11.68 0.77
C GLY A 655 15.19 -12.69 1.91
N LEU A 656 16.22 -12.69 2.76
CA LEU A 656 16.41 -13.67 3.82
C LEU A 656 15.37 -13.53 4.93
N ARG A 657 15.03 -14.66 5.53
CA ARG A 657 14.24 -14.77 6.75
C ARG A 657 15.13 -14.85 7.98
N HIS A 658 16.25 -15.57 7.87
CA HIS A 658 17.20 -15.85 8.94
C HIS A 658 18.62 -15.74 8.41
N LEU A 659 19.52 -15.23 9.23
CA LEU A 659 20.96 -15.19 8.98
C LEU A 659 21.68 -15.70 10.21
N VAL A 660 22.50 -16.73 10.03
CA VAL A 660 23.20 -17.39 11.12
C VAL A 660 24.51 -16.63 11.39
N VAL A 661 24.75 -16.32 12.65
CA VAL A 661 25.99 -15.67 13.09
C VAL A 661 26.91 -16.71 13.70
N VAL A 662 28.15 -16.72 13.25
CA VAL A 662 29.17 -17.69 13.63
C VAL A 662 30.40 -17.03 14.23
N ASP A 663 31.13 -17.81 15.04
CA ASP A 663 32.44 -17.44 15.53
C ASP A 663 33.57 -17.83 14.54
N SER A 664 34.81 -17.60 14.92
CA SER A 664 36.00 -17.97 14.14
C SER A 664 36.15 -19.47 13.91
N GLU A 665 35.47 -20.33 14.71
CA GLU A 665 35.51 -21.79 14.61
C GLU A 665 34.26 -22.35 13.88
N ASN A 666 33.49 -21.51 13.20
CA ASN A 666 32.22 -21.86 12.56
C ASN A 666 31.16 -22.48 13.51
N ARG A 667 31.21 -22.12 14.79
CA ARG A 667 30.15 -22.46 15.74
C ARG A 667 29.07 -21.40 15.72
N VAL A 668 27.82 -21.80 15.86
CA VAL A 668 26.68 -20.89 15.91
C VAL A 668 26.69 -20.12 17.23
N VAL A 669 26.78 -18.81 17.14
CA VAL A 669 26.75 -17.89 18.29
C VAL A 669 25.35 -17.25 18.42
N GLY A 670 24.72 -16.98 17.31
CA GLY A 670 23.42 -16.29 17.30
C GLY A 670 22.70 -16.38 15.96
N LEU A 671 21.51 -15.79 15.94
CA LEU A 671 20.66 -15.71 14.76
C LEU A 671 20.16 -14.29 14.61
N VAL A 672 20.28 -13.71 13.41
CA VAL A 672 19.67 -12.41 13.08
C VAL A 672 18.40 -12.64 12.29
N THR A 673 17.34 -11.97 12.69
CA THR A 673 16.05 -11.96 12.02
C THR A 673 15.66 -10.55 11.55
N ARG A 674 14.66 -10.45 10.70
CA ARG A 674 14.13 -9.15 10.25
C ARG A 674 13.68 -8.25 11.41
N LYS A 675 13.13 -8.83 12.48
CA LYS A 675 12.67 -8.09 13.65
C LYS A 675 13.83 -7.45 14.40
N ASP A 676 14.96 -8.15 14.49
CA ASP A 676 16.17 -7.64 15.13
C ASP A 676 16.71 -6.44 14.35
N LEU A 677 16.74 -6.51 13.01
CA LEU A 677 17.17 -5.41 12.15
C LEU A 677 16.21 -4.21 12.20
N ALA A 678 14.91 -4.43 12.20
CA ALA A 678 13.91 -3.38 12.29
C ALA A 678 13.97 -2.63 13.62
N ARG A 679 14.34 -3.29 14.71
CA ARG A 679 14.51 -2.69 16.04
C ARG A 679 15.55 -1.55 16.04
N TYR A 680 16.65 -1.70 15.30
CA TYR A 680 17.70 -0.69 15.22
C TYR A 680 17.42 0.43 14.21
N HIS A 681 16.41 0.29 13.40
CA HIS A 681 15.97 1.36 12.49
C HIS A 681 15.22 2.48 13.22
N LEU A 682 14.61 2.19 14.35
CA LEU A 682 13.92 3.17 15.17
C LEU A 682 14.96 4.04 15.90
N GLY A 683 15.39 5.11 15.27
CA GLY A 683 16.25 6.11 15.88
C GLY A 683 15.62 6.78 17.10
N LYS A 684 16.37 7.67 17.77
CA LYS A 684 16.00 8.34 19.03
C LYS A 684 14.57 8.95 19.01
N HIS A 685 14.17 9.54 17.88
CA HIS A 685 12.82 10.10 17.71
C HIS A 685 11.72 9.04 17.57
N GLY A 686 11.97 7.94 16.88
CA GLY A 686 10.99 6.87 16.74
C GLY A 686 10.68 6.12 18.02
N LEU A 687 11.60 6.14 19.00
CA LEU A 687 11.40 5.55 20.33
C LEU A 687 10.49 6.42 21.21
N GLU A 688 10.65 7.75 21.16
CA GLU A 688 9.81 8.70 21.88
C GLU A 688 8.37 8.69 21.33
N GLU A 689 8.21 8.65 20.02
CA GLU A 689 6.89 8.55 19.37
C GLU A 689 6.17 7.23 19.68
N MET A 690 6.90 6.12 19.78
CA MET A 690 6.29 4.85 20.18
C MET A 690 5.92 4.80 21.67
N GLN A 691 6.66 5.45 22.55
CA GLN A 691 6.29 5.58 23.95
C GLN A 691 5.01 6.40 24.11
N LEU A 692 4.87 7.51 23.35
CA LEU A 692 3.65 8.32 23.33
C LEU A 692 2.43 7.56 22.78
N ALA A 693 2.62 6.63 21.85
CA ALA A 693 1.54 5.76 21.34
C ALA A 693 1.21 4.58 22.27
N GLN A 694 2.04 4.31 23.29
CA GLN A 694 1.82 3.24 24.29
C GLN A 694 1.17 3.75 25.57
N THR A 695 1.38 5.02 25.92
CA THR A 695 0.67 5.73 27.00
C THR A 695 -0.67 6.27 26.52
#